data_8cf285b87ea1fa3cc09ef4e5988241a0
#
_entry.id   8cf285b87ea1fa3cc09ef4e5988241a0
#
_cell.length_a   1.000
_cell.length_b   1.000
_cell.length_c   1.000
_cell.angle_alpha   90.00
_cell.angle_beta   90.00
_cell.angle_gamma   90.00
#
_symmetry.space_group_name_H-M   'P 1'
#
loop_
_entity.id
_entity.type
_entity.pdbx_description
1 polymer ?
#
loop_
_entity_poly.entity_id
_entity_poly.type
_entity_poly.pdbx_seq_one_letter_code
_entity_poly.pdbx_strand_id
1 'polypeptide(L)'
;MTAPKPTSPRLRLWLLLLGGIVAVYALAGFFLVPWILRRQVQSQARNYLHREATLAKARFNPFTLKLTLIGYDLRDRDGGRLLAFDTLVVNLSTASLPTRALVLDEFRLIRPAIVGRIMPDGRPSISDLFTKDSTTLPPAEKVPGRPPRLVIHHSTIALGEVTFIDNSRTPRYEEHFTDLGADVEELSTLPNKEGDHVVTVTFGSGAEIRWEGKMGFQPLKLEGQFIISRVRLPRLAEAFGSKLPLRLSEGEGAVTFRYLVQQDSAGPLRIAVPDASLNLQNLALRPRKVEQDWAKVQQLEVSGVKAQWPARTATINLVRFSTPWVAALRMKDKTLNWDPIIKAMQKPDSAQADSARPWQVVCDAVELVDGGLHLEDRSPTPTMMFDLVKMNLRLSPVSSDPKTKTQIEFQAMGSRGTHFSTKGEVTQQPFAADLDLAISRLPLPLGQPYLGLDAPAVIKEGTASINGKVRMRDGKPAVVFNGIGTVNSLRINDAAGDSLLTWTGMTARGIHLTTKPDLLRIKTIKLEEPFARVAISKERELNLAKLSALVPVDTTTEPFPYEISEVLFDDAQIDFSDESLILPFRTDIDSTRGAIRDVASFGGTPGSLELEGKVGQYGLARASGTLMINDPFAATVIKADFRNVDMVALTPYSAQFAGYSIKEGKLDLDLNYKIQNRQLQADHHIVATDLQLGDKVEGGESPGFLVKLAISLMKDREGKIKLDVPVEGTVDDPEFSYKGIVWKAIKQILGKIATAPFRFLGKVLGIGGGDDAELVDFDPGRSDIIPPEKEKLDSLTAEMARKPELTLSIEGRYDSISDMAELKEMKLKAALAAERDSSGKKGSQDDTTTTALSKSLEKLYATMLSKSSFDSLKASFIVPKSAPADPAPSAPDTKDKDQKLPPPLSGKPGSLDAAAFYVAVRERLLAMQEVKPEELVQLARDRANGIASALTASGTLDSSRVKVTDPAPVKKKKAGSSRVPSELSMDAK
;
A
#
# COMPACT_ATOMS: atom_id res chain seq x y z
N MET A 1 -83.89 31.59 72.98
CA MET A 1 -82.74 31.06 73.64
C MET A 1 -83.10 29.78 74.31
N THR A 2 -82.89 28.61 73.70
CA THR A 2 -83.06 27.26 74.28
C THR A 2 -81.79 26.84 75.01
N ALA A 3 -81.85 26.67 76.31
CA ALA A 3 -80.71 26.16 77.14
C ALA A 3 -80.29 24.78 76.64
N PRO A 4 -79.03 24.44 76.70
CA PRO A 4 -78.55 23.10 76.27
C PRO A 4 -79.00 22.08 77.32
N LYS A 5 -79.61 20.96 76.89
CA LYS A 5 -79.98 19.85 77.75
C LYS A 5 -78.77 19.28 78.46
N PRO A 6 -78.83 19.01 79.81
CA PRO A 6 -77.74 18.44 80.49
C PRO A 6 -77.39 17.05 80.01
N THR A 7 -76.17 16.81 79.72
CA THR A 7 -75.64 15.50 79.22
C THR A 7 -75.91 14.46 80.39
N SER A 8 -76.38 13.28 80.09
CA SER A 8 -76.63 12.19 81.01
C SER A 8 -75.36 11.76 81.74
N PRO A 9 -75.42 11.47 83.10
CA PRO A 9 -74.23 11.14 83.91
C PRO A 9 -73.45 9.91 83.39
N ARG A 10 -74.13 9.03 82.67
CA ARG A 10 -73.48 7.88 81.97
C ARG A 10 -72.62 8.35 80.78
N LEU A 11 -73.06 9.39 80.08
CA LEU A 11 -72.32 9.93 78.98
C LEU A 11 -71.06 10.63 79.48
N ARG A 12 -71.06 11.28 80.55
CA ARG A 12 -69.91 11.91 81.20
C ARG A 12 -68.91 10.86 81.68
N LEU A 13 -69.41 9.74 82.28
CA LEU A 13 -68.54 8.68 82.72
C LEU A 13 -67.84 7.97 81.54
N TRP A 14 -68.56 7.74 80.44
CA TRP A 14 -68.01 7.22 79.25
C TRP A 14 -66.94 8.16 78.57
N LEU A 15 -67.27 9.42 78.61
CA LEU A 15 -66.27 10.43 78.11
C LEU A 15 -65.03 10.55 78.99
N LEU A 16 -65.17 10.39 80.34
CA LEU A 16 -64.05 10.37 81.28
C LEU A 16 -63.24 9.05 81.12
N LEU A 17 -63.88 7.88 80.96
CA LEU A 17 -63.20 6.62 80.69
C LEU A 17 -62.52 6.67 79.36
N LEU A 18 -63.20 7.15 78.34
CA LEU A 18 -62.56 7.30 77.01
C LEU A 18 -61.38 8.26 77.08
N GLY A 19 -61.53 9.43 77.76
CA GLY A 19 -60.44 10.36 77.97
C GLY A 19 -59.27 9.75 78.72
N GLY A 20 -59.58 8.90 79.77
CA GLY A 20 -58.54 8.12 80.49
C GLY A 20 -57.80 7.13 79.64
N ILE A 21 -58.55 6.36 78.81
CA ILE A 21 -57.91 5.48 77.85
C ILE A 21 -57.05 6.22 76.85
N VAL A 22 -57.51 7.33 76.32
CA VAL A 22 -56.74 8.15 75.38
C VAL A 22 -55.51 8.76 76.05
N ALA A 23 -55.62 9.17 77.30
CA ALA A 23 -54.44 9.66 78.02
C ALA A 23 -53.39 8.56 78.33
N VAL A 24 -53.82 7.34 78.70
CA VAL A 24 -52.93 6.17 78.88
C VAL A 24 -52.27 5.83 77.57
N TYR A 25 -53.06 5.76 76.47
CA TYR A 25 -52.53 5.57 75.13
C TYR A 25 -51.53 6.64 74.70
N ALA A 26 -51.80 7.85 74.93
CA ALA A 26 -50.91 8.98 74.67
C ALA A 26 -49.62 8.90 75.52
N LEU A 27 -49.72 8.65 76.77
CA LEU A 27 -48.56 8.49 77.70
C LEU A 27 -47.69 7.32 77.28
N ALA A 28 -48.34 6.15 77.01
CA ALA A 28 -47.66 4.97 76.49
C ALA A 28 -46.97 5.29 75.20
N GLY A 29 -47.62 5.92 74.25
CA GLY A 29 -47.04 6.28 72.95
C GLY A 29 -45.91 7.25 73.00
N PHE A 30 -46.08 8.40 73.74
CA PHE A 30 -45.09 9.45 73.77
C PHE A 30 -43.86 9.14 74.66
N PHE A 31 -44.01 8.27 75.65
CA PHE A 31 -42.91 8.05 76.61
C PHE A 31 -42.47 6.58 76.66
N LEU A 32 -43.34 5.61 76.73
CA LEU A 32 -43.00 4.20 76.86
C LEU A 32 -42.41 3.64 75.56
N VAL A 33 -43.08 3.88 74.45
CA VAL A 33 -42.59 3.41 73.13
C VAL A 33 -41.20 3.93 72.80
N PRO A 34 -40.85 5.22 72.88
CA PRO A 34 -39.51 5.77 72.68
C PRO A 34 -38.48 5.16 73.63
N TRP A 35 -38.82 4.92 74.86
CA TRP A 35 -37.92 4.29 75.84
C TRP A 35 -37.60 2.84 75.47
N ILE A 36 -38.60 2.06 75.06
CA ILE A 36 -38.47 0.64 74.63
C ILE A 36 -37.62 0.64 73.37
N LEU A 37 -37.91 1.48 72.40
CA LEU A 37 -37.17 1.52 71.11
C LEU A 37 -35.72 1.82 71.34
N ARG A 38 -35.36 2.79 72.18
CA ARG A 38 -33.98 3.11 72.47
C ARG A 38 -33.24 1.90 73.05
N ARG A 39 -33.87 1.23 74.04
CA ARG A 39 -33.30 0.05 74.72
C ARG A 39 -33.21 -1.17 73.74
N GLN A 40 -34.22 -1.35 72.92
CA GLN A 40 -34.28 -2.45 71.97
C GLN A 40 -33.28 -2.29 70.82
N VAL A 41 -33.14 -1.11 70.28
CA VAL A 41 -32.12 -0.82 69.22
C VAL A 41 -30.72 -1.14 69.71
N GLN A 42 -30.34 -0.74 70.91
CA GLN A 42 -29.04 -1.03 71.51
C GLN A 42 -28.86 -2.56 71.79
N SER A 43 -29.87 -3.18 72.33
CA SER A 43 -29.86 -4.62 72.66
C SER A 43 -29.78 -5.47 71.40
N GLN A 44 -30.57 -5.15 70.39
CA GLN A 44 -30.59 -5.88 69.09
C GLN A 44 -29.28 -5.72 68.36
N ALA A 45 -28.71 -4.55 68.29
CA ALA A 45 -27.41 -4.32 67.68
C ALA A 45 -26.31 -5.12 68.37
N ARG A 46 -26.30 -5.17 69.69
CA ARG A 46 -25.33 -5.99 70.45
C ARG A 46 -25.54 -7.51 70.29
N ASN A 47 -26.79 -7.97 70.43
CA ASN A 47 -27.11 -9.40 70.49
C ASN A 47 -27.11 -10.08 69.09
N TYR A 48 -27.58 -9.39 68.02
CA TYR A 48 -27.72 -9.96 66.70
C TYR A 48 -26.67 -9.50 65.69
N LEU A 49 -26.23 -8.26 65.78
CA LEU A 49 -25.21 -7.74 64.89
C LEU A 49 -23.81 -7.81 65.46
N HIS A 50 -23.69 -8.11 66.76
CA HIS A 50 -22.40 -8.07 67.52
C HIS A 50 -21.68 -6.71 67.31
N ARG A 51 -22.45 -5.64 67.31
CA ARG A 51 -22.01 -4.25 67.09
C ARG A 51 -22.54 -3.34 68.17
N GLU A 52 -21.85 -2.23 68.40
CA GLU A 52 -22.32 -1.17 69.30
C GLU A 52 -23.18 -0.16 68.51
N ALA A 53 -24.39 0.09 68.95
CA ALA A 53 -25.25 1.10 68.40
C ALA A 53 -25.66 2.11 69.48
N THR A 54 -25.71 3.36 69.07
CA THR A 54 -26.22 4.49 69.93
C THR A 54 -27.39 5.14 69.20
N LEU A 55 -28.38 5.58 69.93
CA LEU A 55 -29.51 6.35 69.49
C LEU A 55 -29.74 7.52 70.40
N ALA A 56 -29.52 8.74 69.96
CA ALA A 56 -29.58 9.97 70.77
C ALA A 56 -31.02 10.21 71.26
N LYS A 57 -32.00 10.14 70.32
CA LYS A 57 -33.39 10.46 70.71
C LYS A 57 -34.38 9.65 69.85
N ALA A 58 -35.44 9.12 70.47
CA ALA A 58 -36.59 8.55 69.80
C ALA A 58 -37.84 9.37 70.15
N ARG A 59 -38.72 9.60 69.20
CA ARG A 59 -40.01 10.24 69.40
C ARG A 59 -41.07 9.40 68.68
N PHE A 60 -42.20 9.17 69.36
CA PHE A 60 -43.34 8.50 68.72
C PHE A 60 -44.57 9.27 68.97
N ASN A 61 -45.34 9.59 67.96
CA ASN A 61 -46.67 10.18 68.12
C ASN A 61 -47.74 9.09 67.92
N PRO A 62 -48.42 8.61 68.94
CA PRO A 62 -49.38 7.55 68.83
C PRO A 62 -50.64 7.87 68.02
N PHE A 63 -50.98 9.15 67.87
CA PHE A 63 -52.16 9.62 67.09
C PHE A 63 -51.92 9.66 65.61
N THR A 64 -50.75 10.03 65.22
CA THR A 64 -50.36 10.00 63.78
C THR A 64 -49.48 8.81 63.39
N LEU A 65 -49.19 7.93 64.32
CA LEU A 65 -48.32 6.72 64.17
C LEU A 65 -46.93 7.10 63.58
N LYS A 66 -46.49 8.34 63.84
CA LYS A 66 -45.23 8.87 63.33
C LYS A 66 -44.09 8.59 64.33
N LEU A 67 -43.13 7.82 63.90
CA LEU A 67 -41.86 7.53 64.60
C LEU A 67 -40.76 8.42 64.05
N THR A 68 -40.00 9.07 64.95
CA THR A 68 -38.80 9.84 64.61
C THR A 68 -37.62 9.37 65.43
N LEU A 69 -36.57 8.84 64.78
CA LEU A 69 -35.30 8.48 65.41
C LEU A 69 -34.27 9.52 65.04
N ILE A 70 -33.47 9.99 66.03
CA ILE A 70 -32.50 11.07 65.81
C ILE A 70 -31.15 10.65 66.39
N GLY A 71 -30.10 10.84 65.57
CA GLY A 71 -28.73 10.59 65.96
C GLY A 71 -28.40 9.13 66.17
N TYR A 72 -28.64 8.31 65.18
CA TYR A 72 -28.26 6.88 65.18
C TYR A 72 -26.81 6.72 64.70
N ASP A 73 -26.02 5.95 65.43
CA ASP A 73 -24.64 5.62 65.07
C ASP A 73 -24.40 4.11 65.42
N LEU A 74 -24.14 3.30 64.37
CA LEU A 74 -23.74 1.91 64.48
C LEU A 74 -22.26 1.80 64.15
N ARG A 75 -21.51 1.21 65.06
CA ARG A 75 -20.07 1.02 64.87
C ARG A 75 -19.74 -0.40 64.46
N ASP A 76 -18.72 -0.54 63.59
CA ASP A 76 -18.16 -1.83 63.19
C ASP A 76 -17.28 -2.39 64.34
N ARG A 77 -16.83 -3.63 64.19
CA ARG A 77 -16.00 -4.35 65.21
C ARG A 77 -14.68 -3.64 65.50
N ASP A 78 -14.16 -2.90 64.52
CA ASP A 78 -12.95 -2.10 64.67
C ASP A 78 -13.17 -0.76 65.36
N GLY A 79 -14.42 -0.50 65.82
CA GLY A 79 -14.81 0.77 66.43
C GLY A 79 -15.08 1.89 65.43
N GLY A 80 -14.80 1.71 64.14
CA GLY A 80 -15.13 2.66 63.06
C GLY A 80 -16.63 2.74 62.79
N ARG A 81 -17.08 3.84 62.21
CA ARG A 81 -18.48 4.00 61.79
C ARG A 81 -18.81 2.97 60.72
N LEU A 82 -19.96 2.26 60.84
CA LEU A 82 -20.52 1.39 59.84
C LEU A 82 -21.74 2.04 59.19
N LEU A 83 -22.71 2.49 60.01
CA LEU A 83 -23.92 3.16 59.54
C LEU A 83 -24.32 4.23 60.54
N ALA A 84 -24.61 5.41 60.08
CA ALA A 84 -25.19 6.48 60.90
C ALA A 84 -26.27 7.22 60.13
N PHE A 85 -27.15 7.85 60.88
CA PHE A 85 -28.07 8.83 60.27
C PHE A 85 -28.42 9.93 61.29
N ASP A 86 -28.71 11.14 60.75
CA ASP A 86 -29.15 12.21 61.56
C ASP A 86 -30.60 12.04 62.03
N THR A 87 -31.50 11.80 61.08
CA THR A 87 -32.92 11.65 61.36
C THR A 87 -33.56 10.57 60.42
N LEU A 88 -34.29 9.64 61.06
CA LEU A 88 -35.19 8.73 60.39
C LEU A 88 -36.59 9.03 60.81
N VAL A 89 -37.51 9.29 59.87
CA VAL A 89 -38.92 9.45 60.07
C VAL A 89 -39.66 8.30 59.40
N VAL A 90 -40.52 7.61 60.17
CA VAL A 90 -41.42 6.55 59.66
C VAL A 90 -42.83 6.89 60.11
N ASN A 91 -43.74 7.12 59.15
CA ASN A 91 -45.14 7.37 59.41
C ASN A 91 -46.00 6.16 58.97
N LEU A 92 -46.52 5.39 59.93
CA LEU A 92 -47.34 4.24 59.67
C LEU A 92 -48.78 4.68 59.39
N SER A 93 -49.37 4.24 58.28
CA SER A 93 -50.76 4.56 57.90
C SER A 93 -51.76 3.62 58.62
N THR A 94 -52.84 4.20 59.04
CA THR A 94 -54.02 3.43 59.52
C THR A 94 -54.60 2.51 58.41
N ALA A 95 -54.36 2.79 57.19
CA ALA A 95 -54.69 1.93 56.05
C ALA A 95 -54.03 0.57 56.09
N SER A 96 -53.03 0.37 56.96
CA SER A 96 -52.38 -0.95 57.19
C SER A 96 -53.35 -2.03 57.63
N LEU A 97 -54.39 -1.66 58.40
CA LEU A 97 -55.36 -2.62 58.93
C LEU A 97 -56.32 -3.13 57.83
N PRO A 98 -57.02 -2.30 57.07
CA PRO A 98 -57.95 -2.77 56.03
C PRO A 98 -57.26 -3.44 54.84
N THR A 99 -56.06 -2.98 54.47
CA THR A 99 -55.30 -3.51 53.34
C THR A 99 -54.55 -4.81 53.66
N ARG A 100 -54.45 -5.17 54.93
CA ARG A 100 -53.60 -6.28 55.42
C ARG A 100 -52.19 -6.22 54.83
N ALA A 101 -51.64 -5.02 54.78
CA ALA A 101 -50.31 -4.71 54.31
C ALA A 101 -49.70 -3.72 55.27
N LEU A 102 -48.39 -3.70 55.38
CA LEU A 102 -47.69 -2.61 56.10
C LEU A 102 -47.69 -1.38 55.17
N VAL A 103 -48.48 -0.37 55.50
CA VAL A 103 -48.62 0.86 54.74
C VAL A 103 -47.88 1.98 55.51
N LEU A 104 -46.88 2.58 54.90
CA LEU A 104 -46.19 3.73 55.40
C LEU A 104 -46.60 4.95 54.51
N ASP A 105 -47.12 6.02 55.17
CA ASP A 105 -47.41 7.27 54.47
C ASP A 105 -46.11 8.04 54.12
N GLU A 106 -45.12 7.92 55.05
CA GLU A 106 -43.81 8.60 54.87
C GLU A 106 -42.69 7.72 55.48
N PHE A 107 -41.64 7.56 54.68
CA PHE A 107 -40.33 7.07 55.13
C PHE A 107 -39.26 8.13 54.73
N ARG A 108 -38.67 8.78 55.72
CA ARG A 108 -37.67 9.85 55.40
C ARG A 108 -36.37 9.57 56.20
N LEU A 109 -35.26 9.46 55.51
CA LEU A 109 -33.91 9.26 56.04
C LEU A 109 -33.02 10.44 55.66
N ILE A 110 -32.56 11.18 56.68
CA ILE A 110 -31.77 12.41 56.48
C ILE A 110 -30.36 12.16 56.92
N ARG A 111 -29.43 12.51 56.06
CA ARG A 111 -27.98 12.37 56.25
C ARG A 111 -27.56 10.94 56.68
N PRO A 112 -27.97 9.91 55.96
CA PRO A 112 -27.39 8.58 56.22
C PRO A 112 -25.91 8.63 55.83
N ALA A 113 -25.04 8.06 56.66
CA ALA A 113 -23.62 7.89 56.41
C ALA A 113 -23.30 6.40 56.53
N ILE A 114 -22.85 5.78 55.46
CA ILE A 114 -22.51 4.38 55.36
C ILE A 114 -21.04 4.22 55.04
N VAL A 115 -20.30 3.33 55.76
CA VAL A 115 -18.91 3.06 55.49
C VAL A 115 -18.76 1.55 55.18
N GLY A 116 -18.54 1.27 53.89
CA GLY A 116 -18.22 -0.07 53.43
C GLY A 116 -16.71 -0.32 53.39
N ARG A 117 -16.24 -1.40 53.98
CA ARG A 117 -14.81 -1.76 54.02
C ARG A 117 -14.59 -3.18 53.47
N ILE A 118 -13.60 -3.30 52.61
CA ILE A 118 -12.97 -4.57 52.26
C ILE A 118 -11.71 -4.69 53.14
N MET A 119 -11.59 -5.80 53.83
CA MET A 119 -10.44 -6.09 54.70
C MET A 119 -9.22 -6.52 53.85
N PRO A 120 -8.00 -6.56 54.43
CA PRO A 120 -6.80 -7.01 53.73
C PRO A 120 -6.89 -8.45 53.17
N ASP A 121 -7.74 -9.28 53.71
CA ASP A 121 -8.01 -10.65 53.25
C ASP A 121 -9.02 -10.71 52.08
N GLY A 122 -9.48 -9.57 51.57
CA GLY A 122 -10.41 -9.44 50.47
C GLY A 122 -11.89 -9.62 50.86
N ARG A 123 -12.21 -9.83 52.13
CA ARG A 123 -13.59 -10.00 52.60
C ARG A 123 -14.21 -8.68 53.02
N PRO A 124 -15.52 -8.46 52.77
CA PRO A 124 -16.22 -7.29 53.32
C PRO A 124 -16.21 -7.34 54.86
N SER A 125 -16.08 -6.20 55.50
CA SER A 125 -16.12 -6.11 56.99
C SER A 125 -17.42 -6.57 57.63
N ILE A 126 -18.51 -6.59 56.84
CA ILE A 126 -19.85 -7.03 57.19
C ILE A 126 -20.11 -8.51 56.85
N SER A 127 -19.11 -9.25 56.32
CA SER A 127 -19.31 -10.67 55.89
C SER A 127 -19.82 -11.58 57.02
N ASP A 128 -19.48 -11.26 58.27
CA ASP A 128 -19.95 -11.97 59.47
C ASP A 128 -21.46 -11.84 59.69
N LEU A 129 -22.10 -10.77 59.21
CA LEU A 129 -23.55 -10.58 59.32
C LEU A 129 -24.33 -11.54 58.43
N PHE A 130 -23.67 -12.12 57.41
CA PHE A 130 -24.29 -13.04 56.43
C PHE A 130 -23.85 -14.49 56.61
N THR A 131 -22.81 -14.79 57.40
CA THR A 131 -22.40 -16.16 57.79
C THR A 131 -23.33 -16.66 58.89
N LYS A 132 -24.32 -17.46 58.58
CA LYS A 132 -25.07 -18.22 59.59
C LYS A 132 -24.12 -19.24 60.22
N ASP A 133 -24.02 -19.24 61.52
CA ASP A 133 -23.49 -20.38 62.26
C ASP A 133 -24.23 -21.66 61.84
N SER A 134 -23.55 -22.55 61.14
CA SER A 134 -24.10 -23.72 60.51
C SER A 134 -24.27 -24.90 61.52
N THR A 135 -24.55 -24.58 62.80
CA THR A 135 -24.63 -25.67 63.88
C THR A 135 -26.04 -25.96 64.33
N THR A 136 -27.09 -25.38 63.85
CA THR A 136 -28.44 -25.80 64.22
C THR A 136 -29.47 -25.67 63.12
N LEU A 137 -30.02 -26.80 62.71
CA LEU A 137 -31.22 -27.11 61.91
C LEU A 137 -30.96 -27.48 60.41
N PRO A 138 -31.54 -28.63 59.99
CA PRO A 138 -31.55 -29.01 58.57
C PRO A 138 -32.27 -27.96 57.73
N PRO A 139 -31.88 -27.79 56.42
CA PRO A 139 -32.54 -26.84 55.59
C PRO A 139 -34.01 -27.22 55.41
N ALA A 140 -34.89 -26.45 56.02
CA ALA A 140 -36.32 -26.53 55.67
C ALA A 140 -36.44 -26.22 54.20
N GLU A 141 -37.07 -27.03 53.37
CA GLU A 141 -37.44 -26.75 52.01
C GLU A 141 -38.07 -25.35 51.99
N LYS A 142 -37.40 -24.41 51.42
CA LYS A 142 -37.96 -23.07 51.20
C LYS A 142 -39.06 -23.16 50.17
N VAL A 143 -40.28 -23.40 50.63
CA VAL A 143 -41.45 -23.03 49.81
C VAL A 143 -41.33 -21.53 49.57
N PRO A 144 -41.35 -21.02 48.31
CA PRO A 144 -41.25 -19.59 47.99
C PRO A 144 -42.40 -18.88 48.74
N GLY A 145 -42.14 -18.30 49.90
CA GLY A 145 -43.11 -17.51 50.66
C GLY A 145 -43.53 -16.28 49.81
N ARG A 146 -44.80 -15.95 49.79
CA ARG A 146 -45.26 -14.69 49.20
C ARG A 146 -44.49 -13.52 49.86
N PRO A 147 -43.98 -12.55 49.11
CA PRO A 147 -43.29 -11.38 49.65
C PRO A 147 -44.22 -10.69 50.69
N PRO A 148 -43.62 -10.08 51.75
CA PRO A 148 -44.44 -9.32 52.70
C PRO A 148 -45.16 -8.19 51.96
N ARG A 149 -46.40 -7.98 52.31
CA ARG A 149 -47.24 -6.92 51.71
C ARG A 149 -46.84 -5.60 52.33
N LEU A 150 -46.17 -4.76 51.53
CA LEU A 150 -45.63 -3.43 51.92
C LEU A 150 -46.13 -2.38 50.91
N VAL A 151 -46.52 -1.24 51.40
CA VAL A 151 -46.78 -0.02 50.63
C VAL A 151 -46.09 1.16 51.32
N ILE A 152 -45.31 1.96 50.60
CA ILE A 152 -44.75 3.19 51.09
C ILE A 152 -45.18 4.29 50.11
N HIS A 153 -46.03 5.18 50.55
CA HIS A 153 -46.53 6.25 49.64
C HIS A 153 -45.43 7.25 49.28
N HIS A 154 -44.59 7.64 50.22
CA HIS A 154 -43.49 8.55 49.99
C HIS A 154 -42.25 8.13 50.76
N SER A 155 -41.15 7.82 50.07
CA SER A 155 -39.85 7.45 50.62
C SER A 155 -38.79 8.44 50.16
N THR A 156 -38.13 9.12 51.10
CA THR A 156 -37.09 10.11 50.81
C THR A 156 -35.79 9.77 51.52
N ILE A 157 -34.69 9.76 50.86
CA ILE A 157 -33.31 9.79 51.37
C ILE A 157 -32.73 11.14 50.96
N ALA A 158 -32.18 11.90 51.88
CA ALA A 158 -31.62 13.20 51.60
C ALA A 158 -30.23 13.36 52.20
N LEU A 159 -29.32 13.97 51.45
CA LEU A 159 -27.96 14.33 51.90
C LEU A 159 -27.17 13.12 52.43
N GLY A 160 -27.34 11.96 51.84
CA GLY A 160 -26.64 10.75 52.25
C GLY A 160 -25.18 10.74 51.78
N GLU A 161 -24.35 10.03 52.54
CA GLU A 161 -22.93 9.82 52.28
C GLU A 161 -22.59 8.33 52.30
N VAL A 162 -21.79 7.89 51.40
CA VAL A 162 -21.23 6.51 51.39
C VAL A 162 -19.73 6.60 51.20
N THR A 163 -18.97 5.99 52.13
CA THR A 163 -17.51 5.86 51.99
C THR A 163 -17.18 4.43 51.72
N PHE A 164 -16.49 4.12 50.60
CA PHE A 164 -16.01 2.80 50.29
C PHE A 164 -14.48 2.75 50.43
N ILE A 165 -13.98 1.75 51.16
CA ILE A 165 -12.56 1.58 51.50
C ILE A 165 -12.15 0.15 51.15
N ASP A 166 -11.21 -0.01 50.23
CA ASP A 166 -10.61 -1.32 49.89
C ASP A 166 -9.17 -1.40 50.40
N ASN A 167 -9.00 -2.14 51.53
CA ASN A 167 -7.68 -2.34 52.14
C ASN A 167 -6.96 -3.59 51.57
N SER A 168 -7.58 -4.35 50.66
CA SER A 168 -6.94 -5.49 50.02
C SER A 168 -5.94 -5.08 48.93
N ARG A 169 -5.92 -3.80 48.58
CA ARG A 169 -5.08 -3.21 47.51
C ARG A 169 -3.90 -2.43 48.07
N THR A 170 -2.84 -2.36 47.28
CA THR A 170 -1.68 -1.48 47.52
C THR A 170 -1.42 -0.61 46.29
N PRO A 171 -1.57 0.74 46.37
CA PRO A 171 -2.07 1.50 47.51
C PRO A 171 -3.56 1.27 47.78
N ARG A 172 -3.97 1.56 49.03
CA ARG A 172 -5.36 1.48 49.49
C ARG A 172 -6.25 2.31 48.57
N TYR A 173 -7.39 1.77 48.15
CA TYR A 173 -8.40 2.49 47.39
C TYR A 173 -9.50 3.03 48.31
N GLU A 174 -9.86 4.32 48.12
CA GLU A 174 -10.92 4.97 48.89
C GLU A 174 -11.75 5.85 47.98
N GLU A 175 -13.09 5.68 48.03
CA GLU A 175 -14.04 6.48 47.24
C GLU A 175 -15.13 7.02 48.16
N HIS A 176 -15.45 8.31 47.98
CA HIS A 176 -16.50 9.00 48.74
C HIS A 176 -17.66 9.28 47.79
N PHE A 177 -18.84 8.90 48.21
CA PHE A 177 -20.08 9.22 47.56
C PHE A 177 -20.82 10.22 48.46
N THR A 178 -21.20 11.36 47.88
CA THR A 178 -21.91 12.44 48.58
C THR A 178 -23.26 12.71 47.89
N ASP A 179 -24.07 13.51 48.53
CA ASP A 179 -25.38 13.94 48.04
C ASP A 179 -26.26 12.78 47.58
N LEU A 180 -26.11 11.60 48.27
CA LEU A 180 -27.02 10.49 48.01
C LEU A 180 -28.47 10.94 48.36
N GLY A 181 -29.27 11.12 47.32
CA GLY A 181 -30.68 11.41 47.36
C GLY A 181 -31.49 10.28 46.76
N ALA A 182 -32.60 9.93 47.32
CA ALA A 182 -33.61 9.06 46.71
C ALA A 182 -34.97 9.62 47.02
N ASP A 183 -35.84 9.66 46.02
CA ASP A 183 -37.24 10.01 46.14
C ASP A 183 -38.03 8.89 45.47
N VAL A 184 -38.87 8.21 46.23
CA VAL A 184 -39.64 7.04 45.73
C VAL A 184 -41.09 7.21 46.15
N GLU A 185 -41.96 7.30 45.16
CA GLU A 185 -43.39 7.41 45.35
C GLU A 185 -44.11 6.09 45.07
N GLU A 186 -45.13 5.78 45.88
CA GLU A 186 -45.99 4.58 45.70
C GLU A 186 -45.21 3.24 45.60
N LEU A 187 -44.12 3.11 46.39
CA LEU A 187 -43.40 1.84 46.46
C LEU A 187 -44.34 0.71 47.04
N SER A 188 -44.63 -0.28 46.22
CA SER A 188 -45.64 -1.30 46.61
C SER A 188 -45.23 -2.70 46.21
N THR A 189 -45.30 -3.65 47.14
CA THR A 189 -45.17 -5.08 46.84
C THR A 189 -46.54 -5.72 46.47
N LEU A 190 -47.62 -4.94 46.41
CA LEU A 190 -48.93 -5.44 46.06
C LEU A 190 -49.05 -5.68 44.55
N PRO A 191 -49.88 -6.63 44.09
CA PRO A 191 -50.03 -6.94 42.68
C PRO A 191 -50.51 -5.76 41.85
N ASN A 192 -49.93 -5.62 40.67
CA ASN A 192 -50.27 -4.60 39.64
C ASN A 192 -50.13 -3.16 40.12
N LYS A 193 -49.22 -2.92 41.07
CA LYS A 193 -48.84 -1.55 41.53
C LYS A 193 -47.45 -1.22 41.07
N GLU A 194 -47.27 -0.01 40.56
CA GLU A 194 -45.99 0.55 40.16
C GLU A 194 -45.77 1.87 40.92
N GLY A 195 -44.54 2.11 41.33
CA GLY A 195 -44.13 3.35 41.96
C GLY A 195 -43.04 4.06 41.17
N ASP A 196 -42.97 5.34 41.29
CA ASP A 196 -41.95 6.16 40.65
C ASP A 196 -40.72 6.32 41.56
N HIS A 197 -39.53 6.40 40.98
CA HIS A 197 -38.30 6.63 41.76
C HIS A 197 -37.32 7.56 41.05
N VAL A 198 -36.60 8.36 41.83
CA VAL A 198 -35.46 9.15 41.40
C VAL A 198 -34.36 8.98 42.45
N VAL A 199 -33.20 8.47 42.04
CA VAL A 199 -32.03 8.30 42.90
C VAL A 199 -30.88 9.12 42.31
N THR A 200 -30.20 9.88 43.14
CA THR A 200 -29.03 10.67 42.75
C THR A 200 -27.87 10.40 43.69
N VAL A 201 -26.66 10.34 43.15
CA VAL A 201 -25.44 10.24 43.96
C VAL A 201 -24.28 10.92 43.24
N THR A 202 -23.45 11.62 44.01
CA THR A 202 -22.24 12.29 43.53
C THR A 202 -21.02 11.56 44.08
N PHE A 203 -20.06 11.26 43.21
CA PHE A 203 -18.76 10.73 43.61
C PHE A 203 -17.83 11.84 44.09
N GLY A 204 -16.91 11.52 44.96
CA GLY A 204 -15.87 12.45 45.38
C GLY A 204 -15.01 12.99 44.24
N SER A 205 -14.96 12.24 43.15
CA SER A 205 -14.34 12.62 41.87
C SER A 205 -15.14 13.67 41.07
N GLY A 206 -16.39 13.97 41.43
CA GLY A 206 -17.32 14.86 40.73
C GLY A 206 -18.23 14.17 39.72
N ALA A 207 -18.14 12.84 39.59
CA ALA A 207 -19.08 12.09 38.76
C ALA A 207 -20.46 12.02 39.42
N GLU A 208 -21.51 12.04 38.62
CA GLU A 208 -22.90 12.00 39.08
C GLU A 208 -23.62 10.82 38.44
N ILE A 209 -24.42 10.15 39.29
CA ILE A 209 -25.40 9.15 38.84
C ILE A 209 -26.80 9.66 39.13
N ARG A 210 -27.66 9.61 38.15
CA ARG A 210 -29.10 9.80 38.26
C ARG A 210 -29.81 8.56 37.74
N TRP A 211 -30.61 7.95 38.57
CA TRP A 211 -31.42 6.77 38.24
C TRP A 211 -32.87 7.11 38.50
N GLU A 212 -33.69 7.06 37.46
CA GLU A 212 -35.10 7.41 37.52
C GLU A 212 -35.97 6.45 36.73
N GLY A 213 -37.21 6.22 37.18
CA GLY A 213 -38.12 5.34 36.49
C GLY A 213 -39.25 4.83 37.32
N LYS A 214 -39.80 3.68 36.92
CA LYS A 214 -40.91 3.00 37.58
C LYS A 214 -40.49 1.62 38.04
N MET A 215 -41.04 1.20 39.20
CA MET A 215 -40.80 -0.13 39.75
C MET A 215 -42.08 -0.81 40.21
N GLY A 216 -42.30 -2.01 39.72
CA GLY A 216 -43.37 -2.87 40.19
C GLY A 216 -42.83 -4.26 40.55
N PHE A 217 -43.33 -4.89 41.62
CA PHE A 217 -42.75 -6.15 42.12
C PHE A 217 -43.64 -7.38 41.81
N GLN A 218 -44.90 -7.20 41.45
CA GLN A 218 -45.82 -8.30 41.15
C GLN A 218 -46.80 -7.94 40.01
N PRO A 219 -46.54 -8.35 38.76
CA PRO A 219 -45.30 -9.00 38.30
C PRO A 219 -44.11 -8.07 38.38
N LEU A 220 -42.88 -8.61 38.37
CA LEU A 220 -41.65 -7.80 38.37
C LEU A 220 -41.59 -6.99 37.06
N LYS A 221 -41.61 -5.68 37.20
CA LYS A 221 -41.48 -4.74 36.11
C LYS A 221 -40.69 -3.52 36.60
N LEU A 222 -39.47 -3.35 36.03
CA LEU A 222 -38.65 -2.20 36.31
C LEU A 222 -38.35 -1.52 34.97
N GLU A 223 -38.72 -0.26 34.84
CA GLU A 223 -38.41 0.55 33.66
C GLU A 223 -37.88 1.90 34.06
N GLY A 224 -36.90 2.37 33.33
CA GLY A 224 -36.33 3.68 33.71
C GLY A 224 -35.09 4.01 32.88
N GLN A 225 -34.38 4.98 33.44
CA GLN A 225 -33.19 5.52 32.80
C GLN A 225 -32.10 5.71 33.85
N PHE A 226 -30.88 5.34 33.46
CA PHE A 226 -29.66 5.69 34.15
C PHE A 226 -28.94 6.78 33.37
N ILE A 227 -28.49 7.81 34.07
CA ILE A 227 -27.63 8.87 33.56
C ILE A 227 -26.40 8.90 34.46
N ILE A 228 -25.23 8.64 33.90
CA ILE A 228 -23.95 8.72 34.60
C ILE A 228 -23.13 9.76 33.84
N SER A 229 -22.68 10.78 34.53
CA SER A 229 -21.99 11.92 33.91
C SER A 229 -20.69 12.26 34.63
N ARG A 230 -19.77 12.93 33.94
CA ARG A 230 -18.50 13.44 34.47
C ARG A 230 -17.64 12.37 35.14
N VAL A 231 -17.64 11.14 34.64
CA VAL A 231 -16.82 10.05 35.17
C VAL A 231 -15.37 10.27 34.82
N ARG A 232 -14.50 10.47 35.79
CA ARG A 232 -13.04 10.55 35.57
C ARG A 232 -12.50 9.14 35.33
N LEU A 233 -12.25 8.81 34.08
CA LEU A 233 -11.87 7.46 33.66
C LEU A 233 -10.53 6.96 34.26
N PRO A 234 -9.50 7.79 34.50
CA PRO A 234 -8.29 7.35 35.21
C PRO A 234 -8.59 6.77 36.59
N ARG A 235 -9.46 7.42 37.37
CA ARG A 235 -9.90 6.94 38.68
C ARG A 235 -10.66 5.62 38.59
N LEU A 236 -11.55 5.52 37.60
CA LEU A 236 -12.28 4.28 37.35
C LEU A 236 -11.34 3.13 37.00
N ALA A 237 -10.33 3.38 36.17
CA ALA A 237 -9.31 2.39 35.80
C ALA A 237 -8.47 1.96 37.01
N GLU A 238 -8.16 2.85 37.93
CA GLU A 238 -7.52 2.52 39.20
C GLU A 238 -8.42 1.62 40.07
N ALA A 239 -9.72 1.91 40.13
CA ALA A 239 -10.70 1.12 40.88
C ALA A 239 -10.81 -0.33 40.39
N PHE A 240 -10.75 -0.58 39.08
CA PHE A 240 -10.82 -1.94 38.50
C PHE A 240 -9.48 -2.64 38.39
N GLY A 241 -8.35 -1.99 38.71
CA GLY A 241 -7.04 -2.64 38.73
C GLY A 241 -6.61 -3.18 37.37
N SER A 242 -6.38 -2.33 36.39
CA SER A 242 -5.98 -2.77 35.05
C SER A 242 -4.67 -3.57 35.05
N LYS A 243 -4.72 -4.81 34.50
CA LYS A 243 -3.55 -5.66 34.23
C LYS A 243 -2.81 -5.28 32.96
N LEU A 244 -3.36 -4.35 32.16
CA LEU A 244 -2.75 -3.92 30.94
C LEU A 244 -1.47 -3.11 31.20
N PRO A 245 -0.45 -3.20 30.35
CA PRO A 245 0.79 -2.43 30.45
C PRO A 245 0.61 -0.94 30.15
N LEU A 246 -0.63 -0.51 29.85
CA LEU A 246 -1.04 0.87 29.63
C LEU A 246 -1.78 1.43 30.83
N ARG A 247 -1.66 2.73 31.05
CA ARG A 247 -2.51 3.52 31.95
C ARG A 247 -3.34 4.52 31.14
N LEU A 248 -4.56 4.70 31.55
CA LEU A 248 -5.39 5.81 31.10
C LEU A 248 -4.94 7.05 31.88
N SER A 249 -4.33 8.02 31.19
CA SER A 249 -3.78 9.22 31.84
C SER A 249 -4.80 10.33 31.93
N GLU A 250 -5.71 10.40 30.98
CA GLU A 250 -6.79 11.39 30.90
C GLU A 250 -8.05 10.73 30.37
N GLY A 251 -9.18 11.35 30.64
CA GLY A 251 -10.47 10.95 30.09
C GLY A 251 -11.62 11.21 31.03
N GLU A 252 -12.71 11.64 30.42
CA GLU A 252 -14.01 11.84 31.08
C GLU A 252 -15.08 11.09 30.32
N GLY A 253 -16.08 10.53 31.05
CA GLY A 253 -17.12 9.72 30.46
C GLY A 253 -18.51 10.07 30.93
N ALA A 254 -19.47 9.88 30.04
CA ALA A 254 -20.90 9.92 30.32
C ALA A 254 -21.58 8.73 29.67
N VAL A 255 -22.52 8.12 30.37
CA VAL A 255 -23.34 6.99 29.93
C VAL A 255 -24.80 7.29 30.23
N THR A 256 -25.65 7.12 29.24
CA THR A 256 -27.10 7.19 29.45
C THR A 256 -27.71 5.92 28.87
N PHE A 257 -28.55 5.24 29.60
CA PHE A 257 -29.28 4.11 29.07
C PHE A 257 -30.66 3.98 29.70
N ARG A 258 -31.64 3.58 28.90
CA ARG A 258 -32.95 3.16 29.33
C ARG A 258 -32.94 1.65 29.48
N TYR A 259 -33.71 1.15 30.44
CA TYR A 259 -33.84 -0.26 30.70
C TYR A 259 -35.28 -0.68 30.93
N LEU A 260 -35.58 -1.92 30.61
CA LEU A 260 -36.82 -2.58 30.91
C LEU A 260 -36.51 -3.99 31.41
N VAL A 261 -36.82 -4.26 32.66
CA VAL A 261 -36.71 -5.59 33.29
C VAL A 261 -38.10 -6.11 33.60
N GLN A 262 -38.45 -7.26 33.10
CA GLN A 262 -39.76 -7.87 33.26
C GLN A 262 -39.67 -9.36 33.55
N GLN A 263 -40.49 -9.82 34.49
CA GLN A 263 -40.62 -11.24 34.77
C GLN A 263 -42.11 -11.52 35.00
N ASP A 264 -42.71 -12.28 34.13
CA ASP A 264 -44.05 -12.83 34.37
C ASP A 264 -43.96 -13.88 35.50
N SER A 265 -45.08 -14.09 36.23
CA SER A 265 -45.14 -14.90 37.45
C SER A 265 -44.57 -16.34 37.34
N ALA A 266 -44.46 -16.88 36.13
CA ALA A 266 -43.90 -18.19 35.83
C ALA A 266 -42.91 -18.19 34.64
N GLY A 267 -42.57 -17.02 34.09
CA GLY A 267 -41.75 -16.86 32.91
C GLY A 267 -40.27 -16.55 33.23
N PRO A 268 -39.38 -16.65 32.25
CA PRO A 268 -38.00 -16.22 32.39
C PRO A 268 -37.88 -14.72 32.57
N LEU A 269 -36.86 -14.30 33.30
CA LEU A 269 -36.51 -12.88 33.39
C LEU A 269 -36.16 -12.36 31.98
N ARG A 270 -36.73 -11.22 31.58
CA ARG A 270 -36.44 -10.50 30.31
C ARG A 270 -35.85 -9.15 30.67
N ILE A 271 -34.70 -8.83 30.04
CA ILE A 271 -34.04 -7.55 30.16
C ILE A 271 -33.90 -6.96 28.79
N ALA A 272 -34.39 -5.75 28.62
CA ALA A 272 -34.20 -4.98 27.42
C ALA A 272 -33.54 -3.62 27.75
N VAL A 273 -32.65 -3.21 26.89
CA VAL A 273 -32.11 -1.85 26.82
C VAL A 273 -32.64 -1.27 25.52
N PRO A 274 -33.72 -0.50 25.54
CA PRO A 274 -34.30 0.05 24.31
C PRO A 274 -33.50 1.17 23.69
N ASP A 275 -32.64 1.82 24.48
CA ASP A 275 -31.73 2.85 23.99
C ASP A 275 -30.60 3.05 25.02
N ALA A 276 -29.35 3.13 24.51
CA ALA A 276 -28.22 3.56 25.32
C ALA A 276 -27.21 4.36 24.50
N SER A 277 -26.50 5.25 25.16
CA SER A 277 -25.42 6.04 24.60
C SER A 277 -24.25 6.12 25.58
N LEU A 278 -23.04 6.17 25.01
CA LEU A 278 -21.78 6.41 25.71
C LEU A 278 -21.05 7.56 25.04
N ASN A 279 -20.59 8.51 25.83
CA ASN A 279 -19.74 9.60 25.38
C ASN A 279 -18.48 9.66 26.25
N LEU A 280 -17.31 9.43 25.65
CA LEU A 280 -16.03 9.56 26.33
C LEU A 280 -15.25 10.70 25.69
N GLN A 281 -14.63 11.54 26.49
CA GLN A 281 -13.91 12.73 26.04
C GLN A 281 -12.48 12.74 26.55
N ASN A 282 -11.58 13.31 25.72
CA ASN A 282 -10.18 13.55 26.06
C ASN A 282 -9.45 12.29 26.55
N LEU A 283 -9.68 11.16 25.88
CA LEU A 283 -8.99 9.91 26.21
C LEU A 283 -7.51 10.02 25.87
N ALA A 284 -6.64 9.67 26.83
CA ALA A 284 -5.22 9.54 26.60
C ALA A 284 -4.68 8.24 27.23
N LEU A 285 -3.96 7.46 26.43
CA LEU A 285 -3.36 6.20 26.81
C LEU A 285 -1.84 6.30 26.73
N ARG A 286 -1.15 5.94 27.80
CA ARG A 286 0.31 5.89 27.84
C ARG A 286 0.83 4.64 28.53
N PRO A 287 2.03 4.19 28.20
CA PRO A 287 2.69 3.12 28.94
C PRO A 287 2.96 3.52 30.38
N ARG A 288 2.96 2.55 31.30
CA ARG A 288 3.20 2.82 32.74
C ARG A 288 4.59 3.41 33.04
N LYS A 289 5.58 3.16 32.15
CA LYS A 289 6.98 3.56 32.33
C LYS A 289 7.42 4.73 31.44
N VAL A 290 6.51 5.31 30.66
CA VAL A 290 6.80 6.36 29.69
C VAL A 290 5.82 7.51 29.92
N GLU A 291 6.30 8.75 29.85
CA GLU A 291 5.44 9.91 30.02
C GLU A 291 4.75 10.37 28.70
N GLN A 292 5.12 9.78 27.58
CA GLN A 292 4.52 10.10 26.28
C GLN A 292 3.27 9.26 26.03
N ASP A 293 2.20 9.91 25.57
CA ASP A 293 0.98 9.21 25.14
C ASP A 293 1.20 8.47 23.84
N TRP A 294 0.68 7.24 23.75
CA TRP A 294 0.71 6.44 22.53
C TRP A 294 -0.60 6.48 21.74
N ALA A 295 -1.69 6.80 22.41
CA ALA A 295 -2.97 7.04 21.75
C ALA A 295 -3.75 8.12 22.47
N LYS A 296 -4.49 8.92 21.71
CA LYS A 296 -5.43 9.94 22.17
C LYS A 296 -6.71 9.86 21.37
N VAL A 297 -7.83 10.14 21.98
CA VAL A 297 -9.11 10.30 21.30
C VAL A 297 -9.83 11.48 21.92
N GLN A 298 -10.14 12.50 21.13
CA GLN A 298 -10.83 13.68 21.65
C GLN A 298 -12.24 13.32 22.10
N GLN A 299 -12.96 12.50 21.29
CA GLN A 299 -14.28 12.02 21.64
C GLN A 299 -14.52 10.62 21.07
N LEU A 300 -15.05 9.73 21.90
CA LEU A 300 -15.64 8.45 21.50
C LEU A 300 -17.14 8.49 21.83
N GLU A 301 -17.96 8.40 20.81
CA GLU A 301 -19.40 8.37 20.89
C GLU A 301 -19.92 6.98 20.48
N VAL A 302 -20.76 6.39 21.32
CA VAL A 302 -21.56 5.22 20.97
C VAL A 302 -23.01 5.59 21.19
N SER A 303 -23.85 5.43 20.16
CA SER A 303 -25.25 5.86 20.22
C SER A 303 -26.22 4.84 19.60
N GLY A 304 -27.44 4.88 20.07
CA GLY A 304 -28.52 4.03 19.61
C GLY A 304 -28.32 2.55 19.94
N VAL A 305 -27.71 2.25 21.09
CA VAL A 305 -27.51 0.88 21.55
C VAL A 305 -28.84 0.30 22.02
N LYS A 306 -29.22 -0.83 21.41
CA LYS A 306 -30.39 -1.62 21.84
C LYS A 306 -29.92 -3.03 22.14
N ALA A 307 -30.34 -3.59 23.29
CA ALA A 307 -29.94 -4.94 23.67
C ALA A 307 -31.10 -5.70 24.30
N GLN A 308 -31.12 -7.01 24.12
CA GLN A 308 -32.15 -7.90 24.65
C GLN A 308 -31.56 -9.18 25.22
N TRP A 309 -31.98 -9.53 26.42
CA TRP A 309 -31.64 -10.78 27.07
C TRP A 309 -32.99 -11.47 27.46
N PRO A 310 -33.18 -12.77 27.28
CA PRO A 310 -32.23 -13.82 26.94
C PRO A 310 -31.98 -14.02 25.44
N ALA A 311 -32.52 -13.18 24.54
CA ALA A 311 -32.33 -13.30 23.11
C ALA A 311 -30.84 -13.13 22.72
N ARG A 312 -30.06 -12.42 23.54
CA ARG A 312 -28.63 -12.10 23.31
C ARG A 312 -28.39 -11.41 21.98
N THR A 313 -29.25 -10.45 21.68
CA THR A 313 -29.12 -9.59 20.51
C THR A 313 -28.78 -8.16 20.93
N ALA A 314 -27.89 -7.52 20.19
CA ALA A 314 -27.57 -6.10 20.36
C ALA A 314 -27.45 -5.40 19.01
N THR A 315 -28.03 -4.22 18.90
CA THR A 315 -27.82 -3.33 17.75
C THR A 315 -27.26 -2.00 18.22
N ILE A 316 -26.36 -1.42 17.44
CA ILE A 316 -25.70 -0.15 17.71
C ILE A 316 -25.86 0.68 16.45
N ASN A 317 -26.37 1.90 16.54
CA ASN A 317 -26.50 2.74 15.35
C ASN A 317 -25.14 3.29 14.92
N LEU A 318 -24.35 3.80 15.88
CA LEU A 318 -23.09 4.48 15.57
C LEU A 318 -22.06 4.28 16.68
N VAL A 319 -20.83 3.99 16.26
CA VAL A 319 -19.62 4.14 17.05
C VAL A 319 -18.71 5.13 16.34
N ARG A 320 -18.46 6.30 16.92
CA ARG A 320 -17.64 7.36 16.31
C ARG A 320 -16.45 7.73 17.18
N PHE A 321 -15.27 7.70 16.58
CA PHE A 321 -14.02 8.21 17.11
C PHE A 321 -13.72 9.55 16.45
N SER A 322 -13.75 10.64 17.19
CA SER A 322 -13.40 11.98 16.71
C SER A 322 -11.97 12.33 17.10
N THR A 323 -11.20 12.77 16.14
CA THR A 323 -9.79 13.15 16.25
C THR A 323 -8.95 12.13 17.03
N PRO A 324 -9.03 10.82 16.70
CA PRO A 324 -8.14 9.84 17.30
C PRO A 324 -6.72 10.02 16.77
N TRP A 325 -5.73 9.92 17.65
CA TRP A 325 -4.33 9.96 17.31
C TRP A 325 -3.59 8.77 17.90
N VAL A 326 -2.73 8.13 17.11
CA VAL A 326 -1.97 6.94 17.52
C VAL A 326 -0.51 7.09 17.10
N ALA A 327 0.41 6.72 17.98
CA ALA A 327 1.83 6.57 17.66
C ALA A 327 2.16 5.09 17.44
N ALA A 328 2.65 4.77 16.25
CA ALA A 328 3.17 3.45 15.90
C ALA A 328 4.70 3.54 15.74
N LEU A 329 5.42 3.02 16.70
CA LEU A 329 6.87 3.07 16.78
C LEU A 329 7.43 1.67 16.51
N ARG A 330 8.22 1.52 15.46
CA ARG A 330 8.99 0.32 15.20
C ARG A 330 10.38 0.49 15.80
N MET A 331 10.72 -0.38 16.73
CA MET A 331 11.98 -0.32 17.45
C MET A 331 13.15 -0.88 16.61
N LYS A 332 14.39 -0.69 17.07
CA LYS A 332 15.59 -1.19 16.39
C LYS A 332 15.61 -2.72 16.23
N ASP A 333 14.99 -3.44 17.13
CA ASP A 333 14.81 -4.91 17.07
C ASP A 333 13.64 -5.35 16.18
N LYS A 334 13.05 -4.41 15.43
CA LYS A 334 11.90 -4.59 14.52
C LYS A 334 10.57 -4.89 15.21
N THR A 335 10.48 -4.84 16.54
CA THR A 335 9.23 -4.97 17.29
C THR A 335 8.43 -3.67 17.26
N LEU A 336 7.09 -3.76 17.39
CA LEU A 336 6.23 -2.60 17.52
C LEU A 336 6.02 -2.23 19.00
N ASN A 337 5.91 -0.94 19.29
CA ASN A 337 5.55 -0.47 20.65
C ASN A 337 4.23 -1.08 21.16
N TRP A 338 3.31 -1.50 20.28
CA TRP A 338 2.03 -2.11 20.60
C TRP A 338 2.07 -3.63 20.84
N ASP A 339 3.18 -4.32 20.50
CA ASP A 339 3.31 -5.78 20.64
C ASP A 339 3.03 -6.30 22.07
N PRO A 340 3.49 -5.63 23.16
CA PRO A 340 3.19 -6.09 24.52
C PRO A 340 1.69 -6.06 24.85
N ILE A 341 0.97 -5.10 24.26
CA ILE A 341 -0.48 -4.91 24.46
C ILE A 341 -1.24 -5.96 23.70
N ILE A 342 -0.90 -6.15 22.41
CA ILE A 342 -1.51 -7.18 21.56
C ILE A 342 -1.34 -8.56 22.18
N LYS A 343 -0.14 -8.89 22.67
CA LYS A 343 0.14 -10.15 23.36
C LYS A 343 -0.65 -10.30 24.67
N ALA A 344 -0.83 -9.19 25.41
CA ALA A 344 -1.62 -9.24 26.65
C ALA A 344 -3.12 -9.48 26.38
N MET A 345 -3.64 -8.93 25.27
CA MET A 345 -5.04 -9.13 24.84
C MET A 345 -5.30 -10.53 24.25
N GLN A 346 -4.29 -11.17 23.70
CA GLN A 346 -4.41 -12.51 23.09
C GLN A 346 -4.37 -13.66 24.10
N LYS A 347 -3.99 -13.40 25.36
CA LYS A 347 -4.07 -14.44 26.41
C LYS A 347 -5.54 -14.75 26.68
N PRO A 348 -6.01 -15.97 26.41
CA PRO A 348 -7.37 -16.33 26.78
C PRO A 348 -7.47 -16.25 28.31
N ASP A 349 -8.45 -15.49 28.80
CA ASP A 349 -8.89 -15.67 30.19
C ASP A 349 -9.32 -17.14 30.34
N SER A 350 -8.66 -17.85 31.23
CA SER A 350 -8.99 -19.24 31.60
C SER A 350 -10.33 -19.35 32.37
N ALA A 351 -11.16 -18.32 32.34
CA ALA A 351 -12.53 -18.38 32.76
C ALA A 351 -13.28 -19.32 31.80
N GLN A 352 -13.81 -20.42 32.38
CA GLN A 352 -14.64 -21.40 31.71
C GLN A 352 -15.55 -20.72 30.68
N ALA A 353 -15.38 -21.09 29.42
CA ALA A 353 -16.27 -20.62 28.35
C ALA A 353 -17.70 -21.02 28.74
N ASP A 354 -18.49 -20.04 29.15
CA ASP A 354 -19.90 -20.23 29.43
C ASP A 354 -20.52 -20.84 28.16
N SER A 355 -21.11 -22.03 28.29
CA SER A 355 -21.71 -22.80 27.18
C SER A 355 -22.93 -22.12 26.55
N ALA A 356 -23.19 -20.87 26.91
CA ALA A 356 -24.29 -20.06 26.44
C ALA A 356 -24.02 -19.53 25.04
N ARG A 357 -25.06 -19.41 24.21
CA ARG A 357 -24.97 -18.81 22.87
C ARG A 357 -24.28 -17.45 22.90
N PRO A 358 -23.32 -17.16 21.98
CA PRO A 358 -22.69 -15.83 21.89
C PRO A 358 -23.73 -14.75 21.56
N TRP A 359 -23.42 -13.52 21.94
CA TRP A 359 -24.24 -12.37 21.56
C TRP A 359 -24.16 -12.12 20.04
N GLN A 360 -25.31 -11.85 19.45
CA GLN A 360 -25.43 -11.35 18.08
C GLN A 360 -25.42 -9.83 18.16
N VAL A 361 -24.32 -9.23 17.68
CA VAL A 361 -24.13 -7.77 17.69
C VAL A 361 -24.04 -7.26 16.27
N VAL A 362 -24.82 -6.23 15.96
CA VAL A 362 -24.75 -5.50 14.68
C VAL A 362 -24.59 -4.02 14.99
N CYS A 363 -23.59 -3.41 14.38
CA CYS A 363 -23.37 -1.96 14.40
C CYS A 363 -23.58 -1.41 12.98
N ASP A 364 -24.48 -0.45 12.80
CA ASP A 364 -24.80 0.10 11.48
C ASP A 364 -23.62 0.88 10.90
N ALA A 365 -22.89 1.61 11.73
CA ALA A 365 -21.68 2.31 11.30
C ALA A 365 -20.63 2.43 12.43
N VAL A 366 -19.37 2.19 12.07
CA VAL A 366 -18.21 2.57 12.87
C VAL A 366 -17.44 3.63 12.08
N GLU A 367 -17.25 4.79 12.68
CA GLU A 367 -16.63 5.94 12.04
C GLU A 367 -15.39 6.39 12.82
N LEU A 368 -14.37 6.76 12.08
CA LEU A 368 -13.21 7.51 12.56
C LEU A 368 -13.14 8.79 11.76
N VAL A 369 -13.13 9.92 12.43
CA VAL A 369 -13.20 11.26 11.82
C VAL A 369 -11.99 12.07 12.25
N ASP A 370 -11.31 12.65 11.27
CA ASP A 370 -10.15 13.54 11.46
C ASP A 370 -9.02 12.91 12.30
N GLY A 371 -8.73 11.63 12.06
CA GLY A 371 -7.71 10.91 12.79
C GLY A 371 -6.29 11.25 12.37
N GLY A 372 -5.34 10.91 13.25
CA GLY A 372 -3.90 11.02 13.04
C GLY A 372 -3.15 9.73 13.37
N LEU A 373 -2.13 9.41 12.59
CA LEU A 373 -1.21 8.31 12.86
C LEU A 373 0.22 8.81 12.69
N HIS A 374 1.02 8.71 13.74
CA HIS A 374 2.45 8.96 13.71
C HIS A 374 3.20 7.63 13.55
N LEU A 375 3.88 7.47 12.42
CA LEU A 375 4.72 6.31 12.14
C LEU A 375 6.18 6.71 12.31
N GLU A 376 6.89 6.01 13.17
CA GLU A 376 8.33 6.17 13.37
C GLU A 376 9.01 4.81 13.31
N ASP A 377 9.81 4.60 12.26
CA ASP A 377 10.65 3.39 12.15
C ASP A 377 12.08 3.72 12.54
N ARG A 378 12.53 3.18 13.68
CA ARG A 378 13.88 3.32 14.24
C ARG A 378 14.83 2.22 13.79
N SER A 379 14.35 1.27 12.97
CA SER A 379 15.21 0.19 12.47
C SER A 379 16.24 0.66 11.45
N PRO A 380 15.94 1.59 10.53
CA PRO A 380 16.95 2.16 9.63
C PRO A 380 17.69 3.34 10.29
N THR A 381 18.84 3.69 9.71
CA THR A 381 19.59 4.89 10.08
C THR A 381 19.77 5.75 8.81
N PRO A 382 19.27 6.99 8.81
CA PRO A 382 18.49 7.68 9.85
C PRO A 382 17.08 7.11 10.06
N THR A 383 16.47 7.42 11.20
CA THR A 383 15.08 7.04 11.51
C THR A 383 14.11 7.56 10.45
N MET A 384 13.19 6.71 10.00
CA MET A 384 12.10 7.10 9.10
C MET A 384 10.90 7.58 9.90
N MET A 385 10.34 8.73 9.52
CA MET A 385 9.12 9.29 10.11
C MET A 385 8.10 9.61 9.02
N PHE A 386 6.84 9.28 9.29
CA PHE A 386 5.73 9.57 8.39
C PHE A 386 4.43 9.76 9.16
N ASP A 387 3.79 10.90 8.94
CA ASP A 387 2.51 11.21 9.59
C ASP A 387 1.36 11.07 8.60
N LEU A 388 0.30 10.38 9.04
CA LEU A 388 -1.02 10.44 8.43
C LEU A 388 -1.90 11.36 9.25
N VAL A 389 -2.61 12.24 8.58
CA VAL A 389 -3.57 13.20 9.17
C VAL A 389 -4.87 13.17 8.39
N LYS A 390 -5.91 13.76 8.96
CA LYS A 390 -7.25 13.81 8.36
C LYS A 390 -7.72 12.40 7.93
N MET A 391 -7.39 11.43 8.76
CA MET A 391 -7.85 10.07 8.54
C MET A 391 -9.35 10.00 8.78
N ASN A 392 -10.09 9.53 7.80
CA ASN A 392 -11.52 9.25 7.91
C ASN A 392 -11.72 7.78 7.50
N LEU A 393 -12.39 7.03 8.37
CA LEU A 393 -12.75 5.63 8.12
C LEU A 393 -14.24 5.47 8.42
N ARG A 394 -14.95 4.78 7.54
CA ARG A 394 -16.31 4.32 7.75
C ARG A 394 -16.43 2.85 7.44
N LEU A 395 -16.92 2.08 8.40
CA LEU A 395 -17.25 0.67 8.28
C LEU A 395 -18.76 0.50 8.47
N SER A 396 -19.47 -0.17 7.56
CA SER A 396 -20.91 -0.34 7.66
C SER A 396 -21.45 -1.51 6.81
N PRO A 397 -22.29 -2.39 7.38
CA PRO A 397 -22.42 -2.64 8.82
C PRO A 397 -21.23 -3.44 9.37
N VAL A 398 -21.04 -3.40 10.70
CA VAL A 398 -20.10 -4.27 11.42
C VAL A 398 -20.89 -5.25 12.28
N SER A 399 -20.64 -6.54 12.13
CA SER A 399 -21.43 -7.57 12.78
C SER A 399 -20.56 -8.65 13.43
N SER A 400 -21.07 -9.24 14.50
CA SER A 400 -20.52 -10.46 15.08
C SER A 400 -20.74 -11.71 14.21
N ASP A 401 -21.65 -11.64 13.19
CA ASP A 401 -21.75 -12.68 12.17
C ASP A 401 -20.59 -12.50 11.17
N PRO A 402 -19.63 -13.45 11.13
CA PRO A 402 -18.46 -13.34 10.28
C PRO A 402 -18.77 -13.40 8.77
N LYS A 403 -20.00 -13.75 8.39
CA LYS A 403 -20.45 -13.78 6.98
C LYS A 403 -20.95 -12.42 6.49
N THR A 404 -21.13 -11.47 7.40
CA THR A 404 -21.60 -10.14 7.05
C THR A 404 -20.58 -9.43 6.14
N LYS A 405 -21.10 -8.85 5.05
CA LYS A 405 -20.31 -7.98 4.17
C LYS A 405 -20.25 -6.58 4.79
N THR A 406 -19.06 -6.15 5.14
CA THR A 406 -18.80 -4.81 5.67
C THR A 406 -18.26 -3.92 4.57
N GLN A 407 -18.93 -2.82 4.28
CA GLN A 407 -18.43 -1.76 3.41
C GLN A 407 -17.35 -0.99 4.15
N ILE A 408 -16.25 -0.70 3.47
CA ILE A 408 -15.11 0.08 3.96
C ILE A 408 -14.96 1.32 3.09
N GLU A 409 -14.90 2.48 3.71
CA GLU A 409 -14.46 3.73 3.09
C GLU A 409 -13.37 4.34 3.96
N PHE A 410 -12.19 4.55 3.39
CA PHE A 410 -11.06 5.13 4.08
C PHE A 410 -10.41 6.21 3.23
N GLN A 411 -10.06 7.33 3.87
CA GLN A 411 -9.28 8.42 3.28
C GLN A 411 -8.30 8.95 4.32
N ALA A 412 -7.11 9.34 3.87
CA ALA A 412 -6.11 9.98 4.71
C ALA A 412 -5.17 10.87 3.89
N MET A 413 -4.55 11.83 4.55
CA MET A 413 -3.48 12.65 3.98
C MET A 413 -2.17 12.31 4.70
N GLY A 414 -1.13 12.04 3.92
CA GLY A 414 0.22 11.89 4.45
C GLY A 414 0.98 13.23 4.45
N SER A 415 2.08 13.26 5.18
CA SER A 415 3.03 14.36 5.11
C SER A 415 3.46 14.60 3.65
N ARG A 416 3.73 15.85 3.29
CA ARG A 416 4.14 16.28 1.94
C ARG A 416 3.10 16.07 0.83
N GLY A 417 1.81 16.01 1.20
CA GLY A 417 0.70 15.98 0.23
C GLY A 417 0.38 14.62 -0.38
N THR A 418 0.78 13.53 0.25
CA THR A 418 0.31 12.19 -0.10
C THR A 418 -1.17 12.05 0.21
N HIS A 419 -1.93 11.38 -0.65
CA HIS A 419 -3.33 11.04 -0.39
C HIS A 419 -3.50 9.52 -0.47
N PHE A 420 -4.23 8.99 0.49
CA PHE A 420 -4.64 7.60 0.54
C PHE A 420 -6.16 7.53 0.46
N SER A 421 -6.68 6.66 -0.36
CA SER A 421 -8.09 6.31 -0.33
C SER A 421 -8.29 4.84 -0.64
N THR A 422 -9.26 4.24 0.03
CA THR A 422 -9.74 2.91 -0.33
C THR A 422 -11.24 2.82 -0.07
N LYS A 423 -11.91 2.07 -0.94
CA LYS A 423 -13.35 1.80 -0.83
C LYS A 423 -13.62 0.37 -1.30
N GLY A 424 -14.53 -0.30 -0.63
CA GLY A 424 -14.91 -1.63 -1.05
C GLY A 424 -15.62 -2.42 0.03
N GLU A 425 -15.59 -3.74 -0.07
CA GLU A 425 -16.24 -4.63 0.90
C GLU A 425 -15.28 -5.70 1.44
N VAL A 426 -15.53 -6.10 2.68
CA VAL A 426 -14.78 -7.17 3.36
C VAL A 426 -15.76 -8.12 4.04
N THR A 427 -15.46 -9.41 3.97
CA THR A 427 -16.14 -10.48 4.72
C THR A 427 -15.10 -11.23 5.55
N GLN A 428 -15.45 -11.65 6.77
CA GLN A 428 -14.48 -12.31 7.67
C GLN A 428 -14.40 -13.82 7.42
N GLN A 429 -15.53 -14.49 7.16
CA GLN A 429 -15.57 -15.93 6.93
C GLN A 429 -16.58 -16.30 5.83
N PRO A 430 -16.12 -16.90 4.69
CA PRO A 430 -14.70 -17.00 4.34
C PRO A 430 -14.08 -15.62 4.17
N PHE A 431 -12.78 -15.46 4.49
CA PHE A 431 -12.15 -14.16 4.33
C PHE A 431 -12.16 -13.71 2.87
N ALA A 432 -12.69 -12.53 2.64
CA ALA A 432 -12.76 -11.93 1.32
C ALA A 432 -12.70 -10.40 1.45
N ALA A 433 -11.90 -9.76 0.60
CA ALA A 433 -11.86 -8.32 0.47
C ALA A 433 -11.77 -7.93 -1.00
N ASP A 434 -12.64 -7.03 -1.43
CA ASP A 434 -12.64 -6.40 -2.74
C ASP A 434 -12.55 -4.89 -2.54
N LEU A 435 -11.38 -4.31 -2.83
CA LEU A 435 -11.06 -2.93 -2.49
C LEU A 435 -10.58 -2.18 -3.72
N ASP A 436 -11.09 -0.99 -3.94
CA ASP A 436 -10.48 0.01 -4.80
C ASP A 436 -9.44 0.79 -3.98
N LEU A 437 -8.19 0.79 -4.40
CA LEU A 437 -7.06 1.43 -3.71
C LEU A 437 -6.51 2.56 -4.56
N ALA A 438 -6.34 3.73 -3.97
CA ALA A 438 -5.59 4.81 -4.59
C ALA A 438 -4.63 5.44 -3.57
N ILE A 439 -3.37 5.51 -3.96
CA ILE A 439 -2.31 6.24 -3.25
C ILE A 439 -1.74 7.22 -4.26
N SER A 440 -1.68 8.49 -3.94
CA SER A 440 -1.13 9.49 -4.83
C SER A 440 -0.05 10.33 -4.15
N ARG A 441 0.97 10.68 -4.95
CA ARG A 441 2.09 11.53 -4.55
C ARG A 441 2.83 11.07 -3.28
N LEU A 442 3.06 9.75 -3.14
CA LEU A 442 3.91 9.22 -2.07
C LEU A 442 5.37 9.63 -2.32
N PRO A 443 6.02 10.40 -1.45
CA PRO A 443 7.39 10.83 -1.67
C PRO A 443 8.37 9.66 -1.62
N LEU A 444 9.13 9.44 -2.68
CA LEU A 444 10.14 8.38 -2.76
C LEU A 444 11.33 8.56 -1.80
N PRO A 445 11.76 9.81 -1.43
CA PRO A 445 12.80 10.00 -0.41
C PRO A 445 12.48 9.40 0.96
N LEU A 446 11.23 9.03 1.25
CA LEU A 446 10.88 8.24 2.44
C LEU A 446 11.56 6.86 2.48
N GLY A 447 11.94 6.33 1.32
CA GLY A 447 12.67 5.07 1.21
C GLY A 447 14.17 5.18 1.49
N GLN A 448 14.74 6.39 1.44
CA GLN A 448 16.19 6.60 1.59
C GLN A 448 16.78 6.00 2.87
N PRO A 449 16.16 6.11 4.06
CA PRO A 449 16.68 5.50 5.27
C PRO A 449 16.94 3.98 5.18
N TYR A 450 16.18 3.29 4.34
CA TYR A 450 16.31 1.83 4.17
C TYR A 450 17.44 1.42 3.24
N LEU A 451 18.00 2.36 2.45
CA LEU A 451 19.20 2.14 1.64
C LEU A 451 20.51 2.23 2.46
N GLY A 452 20.43 2.80 3.68
CA GLY A 452 21.58 3.00 4.55
C GLY A 452 22.35 4.32 4.30
N LEU A 453 23.26 4.65 5.23
CA LEU A 453 24.07 5.88 5.16
C LEU A 453 25.13 5.82 4.07
N ASP A 454 25.67 4.63 3.81
CA ASP A 454 26.74 4.39 2.85
C ASP A 454 26.21 3.99 1.48
N ALA A 455 24.90 4.23 1.23
CA ALA A 455 24.30 3.92 -0.06
C ALA A 455 24.99 4.69 -1.19
N PRO A 456 25.40 4.01 -2.27
CA PRO A 456 26.06 4.66 -3.41
C PRO A 456 25.12 5.58 -4.19
N ALA A 457 23.84 5.65 -3.83
CA ALA A 457 22.85 6.50 -4.47
C ALA A 457 21.88 7.11 -3.46
N VAL A 458 21.45 8.33 -3.74
CA VAL A 458 20.54 9.12 -2.89
C VAL A 458 19.30 9.51 -3.68
N ILE A 459 18.13 9.08 -3.19
CA ILE A 459 16.85 9.49 -3.75
C ILE A 459 16.54 10.93 -3.27
N LYS A 460 16.74 11.91 -4.14
CA LYS A 460 16.55 13.34 -3.82
C LYS A 460 15.11 13.77 -3.98
N GLU A 461 14.47 13.34 -5.07
CA GLU A 461 13.12 13.74 -5.46
C GLU A 461 12.39 12.55 -6.06
N GLY A 462 11.09 12.68 -6.15
CA GLY A 462 10.22 11.71 -6.80
C GLY A 462 8.96 11.46 -6.00
N THR A 463 7.88 11.22 -6.71
CA THR A 463 6.60 10.84 -6.12
C THR A 463 6.03 9.62 -6.83
N ALA A 464 5.58 8.64 -6.05
CA ALA A 464 4.89 7.48 -6.58
C ALA A 464 3.37 7.60 -6.38
N SER A 465 2.62 7.08 -7.34
CA SER A 465 1.17 6.92 -7.22
C SER A 465 0.76 5.55 -7.73
N ILE A 466 -0.23 4.95 -7.09
CA ILE A 466 -0.81 3.67 -7.50
C ILE A 466 -2.33 3.75 -7.40
N ASN A 467 -3.02 3.23 -8.41
CA ASN A 467 -4.47 3.15 -8.45
C ASN A 467 -4.88 1.80 -9.01
N GLY A 468 -5.78 1.10 -8.34
CA GLY A 468 -6.21 -0.21 -8.80
C GLY A 468 -7.14 -0.93 -7.84
N LYS A 469 -7.44 -2.16 -8.20
CA LYS A 469 -8.29 -3.06 -7.42
C LYS A 469 -7.47 -4.11 -6.72
N VAL A 470 -7.68 -4.24 -5.41
CA VAL A 470 -7.11 -5.30 -4.57
C VAL A 470 -8.21 -6.32 -4.27
N ARG A 471 -7.94 -7.55 -4.54
CA ARG A 471 -8.80 -8.68 -4.15
C ARG A 471 -8.01 -9.60 -3.23
N MET A 472 -8.55 -9.88 -2.07
CA MET A 472 -7.99 -10.83 -1.12
C MET A 472 -8.98 -11.95 -0.86
N ARG A 473 -8.50 -13.18 -0.77
CA ARG A 473 -9.31 -14.37 -0.53
C ARG A 473 -8.53 -15.39 0.31
N ASP A 474 -9.28 -16.19 1.05
CA ASP A 474 -8.73 -17.46 1.55
C ASP A 474 -8.48 -18.37 0.35
N GLY A 475 -7.23 -18.77 0.15
CA GLY A 475 -6.85 -19.64 -0.96
C GLY A 475 -5.65 -19.15 -1.76
N LYS A 476 -5.55 -19.61 -3.00
CA LYS A 476 -4.46 -19.27 -3.93
C LYS A 476 -5.04 -18.77 -5.26
N PRO A 477 -4.69 -17.59 -5.72
CA PRO A 477 -3.83 -16.59 -5.07
C PRO A 477 -4.50 -15.91 -3.87
N ALA A 478 -3.71 -15.62 -2.83
CA ALA A 478 -4.24 -15.00 -1.62
C ALA A 478 -4.55 -13.50 -1.83
N VAL A 479 -3.71 -12.83 -2.61
CA VAL A 479 -3.89 -11.42 -2.99
C VAL A 479 -3.77 -11.28 -4.49
N VAL A 480 -4.65 -10.50 -5.10
CA VAL A 480 -4.58 -10.08 -6.50
C VAL A 480 -4.74 -8.57 -6.54
N PHE A 481 -3.77 -7.88 -7.09
CA PHE A 481 -3.86 -6.45 -7.40
C PHE A 481 -3.86 -6.25 -8.92
N ASN A 482 -4.77 -5.42 -9.41
CA ASN A 482 -4.80 -4.99 -10.81
C ASN A 482 -4.89 -3.47 -10.85
N GLY A 483 -3.94 -2.83 -11.54
CA GLY A 483 -3.92 -1.37 -11.53
C GLY A 483 -2.92 -0.71 -12.44
N ILE A 484 -2.70 0.56 -12.15
CA ILE A 484 -1.76 1.47 -12.82
C ILE A 484 -0.88 2.09 -11.74
N GLY A 485 0.42 2.20 -12.00
CA GLY A 485 1.37 2.91 -11.17
C GLY A 485 2.04 4.03 -11.95
N THR A 486 2.37 5.14 -11.29
CA THR A 486 3.18 6.21 -11.85
C THR A 486 4.28 6.63 -10.89
N VAL A 487 5.42 7.01 -11.43
CA VAL A 487 6.49 7.66 -10.68
C VAL A 487 6.88 8.93 -11.42
N ASN A 488 6.66 10.09 -10.81
CA ASN A 488 6.91 11.37 -11.43
C ASN A 488 8.08 12.09 -10.78
N SER A 489 8.83 12.84 -11.61
CA SER A 489 9.95 13.71 -11.22
C SER A 489 10.99 12.99 -10.35
N LEU A 490 11.35 11.77 -10.74
CA LEU A 490 12.40 11.04 -10.04
C LEU A 490 13.75 11.71 -10.26
N ARG A 491 14.52 11.85 -9.18
CA ARG A 491 15.93 12.22 -9.20
C ARG A 491 16.69 11.37 -8.19
N ILE A 492 17.60 10.56 -8.72
CA ILE A 492 18.56 9.79 -7.96
C ILE A 492 19.94 10.36 -8.26
N ASN A 493 20.66 10.77 -7.22
CA ASN A 493 22.02 11.26 -7.31
C ASN A 493 23.00 10.18 -6.82
N ASP A 494 24.23 10.26 -7.27
CA ASP A 494 25.34 9.49 -6.70
C ASP A 494 25.78 10.06 -5.33
N ALA A 495 26.76 9.44 -4.70
CA ALA A 495 27.32 9.87 -3.42
C ALA A 495 28.04 11.24 -3.50
N ALA A 496 28.50 11.66 -4.68
CA ALA A 496 29.11 12.96 -4.91
C ALA A 496 28.06 14.09 -5.04
N GLY A 497 26.80 13.73 -5.25
CA GLY A 497 25.69 14.66 -5.43
C GLY A 497 25.30 14.92 -6.88
N ASP A 498 25.95 14.27 -7.83
CA ASP A 498 25.65 14.38 -9.25
C ASP A 498 24.44 13.53 -9.64
N SER A 499 23.67 13.98 -10.65
CA SER A 499 22.53 13.23 -11.15
C SER A 499 22.96 11.92 -11.79
N LEU A 500 22.44 10.81 -11.29
CA LEU A 500 22.74 9.46 -11.77
C LEU A 500 21.61 8.92 -12.64
N LEU A 501 20.36 9.08 -12.19
CA LEU A 501 19.16 8.63 -12.89
C LEU A 501 18.05 9.63 -12.62
N THR A 502 17.40 10.12 -13.69
CA THR A 502 16.21 10.97 -13.57
C THR A 502 15.18 10.62 -14.64
N TRP A 503 13.93 10.99 -14.41
CA TRP A 503 12.89 11.07 -15.42
C TRP A 503 11.79 12.05 -15.00
N THR A 504 11.06 12.59 -15.96
CA THR A 504 9.90 13.46 -15.70
C THR A 504 8.67 12.63 -15.35
N GLY A 505 8.45 11.51 -16.03
CA GLY A 505 7.35 10.59 -15.79
C GLY A 505 7.69 9.14 -16.10
N MET A 506 7.19 8.25 -15.26
CA MET A 506 7.11 6.82 -15.53
C MET A 506 5.66 6.36 -15.30
N THR A 507 5.10 5.68 -16.28
CA THR A 507 3.75 5.08 -16.15
C THR A 507 3.82 3.58 -16.40
N ALA A 508 3.44 2.80 -15.39
CA ALA A 508 3.27 1.35 -15.48
C ALA A 508 1.78 1.01 -15.62
N ARG A 509 1.38 0.43 -16.74
CA ARG A 509 0.00 0.04 -17.05
C ARG A 509 -0.16 -1.46 -17.09
N GLY A 510 -1.36 -1.93 -16.71
CA GLY A 510 -1.67 -3.35 -16.69
C GLY A 510 -0.86 -4.09 -15.63
N ILE A 511 -0.64 -3.46 -14.48
CA ILE A 511 -0.02 -4.12 -13.33
C ILE A 511 -0.97 -5.22 -12.85
N HIS A 512 -0.46 -6.42 -12.76
CA HIS A 512 -1.13 -7.59 -12.19
C HIS A 512 -0.16 -8.25 -11.21
N LEU A 513 -0.43 -8.09 -9.93
CA LEU A 513 0.36 -8.66 -8.84
C LEU A 513 -0.45 -9.75 -8.16
N THR A 514 0.15 -10.91 -7.96
CA THR A 514 -0.44 -12.00 -7.17
C THR A 514 0.51 -12.44 -6.07
N THR A 515 -0.07 -12.99 -5.00
CA THR A 515 0.70 -13.69 -3.97
C THR A 515 0.16 -15.11 -3.81
N LYS A 516 1.06 -16.08 -3.59
CA LYS A 516 0.74 -17.50 -3.42
C LYS A 516 -0.03 -18.10 -4.61
N PRO A 517 0.54 -18.17 -5.84
CA PRO A 517 1.95 -17.89 -6.13
C PRO A 517 2.28 -16.40 -6.26
N ASP A 518 3.50 -16.05 -5.90
CA ASP A 518 4.03 -14.70 -6.08
C ASP A 518 4.32 -14.47 -7.56
N LEU A 519 3.83 -13.37 -8.11
CA LEU A 519 4.08 -12.99 -9.49
C LEU A 519 3.68 -11.53 -9.73
N LEU A 520 4.56 -10.76 -10.34
CA LEU A 520 4.27 -9.42 -10.84
C LEU A 520 4.29 -9.42 -12.37
N ARG A 521 3.19 -9.06 -12.99
CA ARG A 521 3.11 -8.78 -14.44
C ARG A 521 2.83 -7.31 -14.68
N ILE A 522 3.54 -6.72 -15.62
CA ILE A 522 3.30 -5.35 -16.07
C ILE A 522 3.20 -5.38 -17.60
N LYS A 523 2.10 -4.88 -18.15
CA LYS A 523 1.90 -4.85 -19.60
C LYS A 523 2.85 -3.84 -20.26
N THR A 524 2.89 -2.62 -19.76
CA THR A 524 3.70 -1.55 -20.36
C THR A 524 4.25 -0.65 -19.27
N ILE A 525 5.53 -0.35 -19.34
CA ILE A 525 6.18 0.74 -18.62
C ILE A 525 6.58 1.77 -19.67
N LYS A 526 6.07 3.00 -19.56
CA LYS A 526 6.53 4.14 -20.36
C LYS A 526 7.37 5.05 -19.50
N LEU A 527 8.57 5.38 -19.96
CA LEU A 527 9.48 6.35 -19.37
C LEU A 527 9.50 7.60 -20.25
N GLU A 528 9.31 8.77 -19.65
CA GLU A 528 9.30 10.09 -20.32
C GLU A 528 10.52 10.86 -19.88
N GLU A 529 11.33 11.29 -20.87
CA GLU A 529 12.60 12.01 -20.69
C GLU A 529 13.52 11.34 -19.62
N PRO A 530 13.75 10.01 -19.70
CA PRO A 530 14.67 9.40 -18.76
C PRO A 530 16.12 9.82 -19.09
N PHE A 531 16.84 10.19 -18.06
CA PHE A 531 18.27 10.48 -18.11
C PHE A 531 19.04 9.45 -17.28
N ALA A 532 20.13 8.96 -17.83
CA ALA A 532 21.06 8.09 -17.12
C ALA A 532 22.51 8.54 -17.35
N ARG A 533 23.28 8.71 -16.27
CA ARG A 533 24.72 8.89 -16.33
C ARG A 533 25.42 7.55 -16.24
N VAL A 534 26.19 7.22 -17.27
CA VAL A 534 27.02 6.02 -17.36
C VAL A 534 28.48 6.45 -17.32
N ALA A 535 29.17 6.18 -16.23
CA ALA A 535 30.53 6.63 -16.03
C ALA A 535 31.48 5.47 -15.72
N ILE A 536 32.61 5.43 -16.40
CA ILE A 536 33.76 4.56 -16.10
C ILE A 536 34.75 5.39 -15.30
N SER A 537 35.05 4.96 -14.07
CA SER A 537 36.00 5.64 -13.19
C SER A 537 37.45 5.44 -13.64
N LYS A 538 38.40 6.16 -13.01
CA LYS A 538 39.86 5.97 -13.23
C LYS A 538 40.33 4.54 -12.93
N GLU A 539 39.67 3.88 -12.02
CA GLU A 539 39.88 2.47 -11.63
C GLU A 539 39.24 1.49 -12.61
N ARG A 540 38.56 1.98 -13.66
CA ARG A 540 37.82 1.22 -14.68
C ARG A 540 36.53 0.53 -14.13
N GLU A 541 35.95 1.08 -13.07
CA GLU A 541 34.69 0.61 -12.52
C GLU A 541 33.53 1.37 -13.15
N LEU A 542 32.48 0.65 -13.50
CA LEU A 542 31.24 1.23 -13.99
C LEU A 542 30.39 1.72 -12.81
N ASN A 543 29.98 2.99 -12.80
CA ASN A 543 29.17 3.57 -11.73
C ASN A 543 27.84 2.81 -11.51
N LEU A 544 27.19 2.34 -12.59
CA LEU A 544 25.94 1.59 -12.50
C LEU A 544 26.10 0.19 -11.86
N ALA A 545 27.28 -0.39 -11.90
CA ALA A 545 27.55 -1.67 -11.22
C ALA A 545 27.36 -1.55 -9.70
N LYS A 546 27.58 -0.37 -9.12
CA LYS A 546 27.37 -0.09 -7.69
C LYS A 546 25.89 -0.01 -7.33
N LEU A 547 24.99 0.27 -8.29
CA LEU A 547 23.54 0.30 -8.04
C LEU A 547 22.96 -1.09 -7.79
N SER A 548 23.51 -2.12 -8.38
CA SER A 548 23.07 -3.50 -8.12
C SER A 548 23.28 -3.93 -6.67
N ALA A 549 24.25 -3.31 -5.97
CA ALA A 549 24.50 -3.55 -4.55
C ALA A 549 23.52 -2.83 -3.60
N LEU A 550 22.66 -1.92 -4.11
CA LEU A 550 21.66 -1.21 -3.31
C LEU A 550 20.52 -2.13 -2.82
N VAL A 551 20.24 -3.19 -3.54
CA VAL A 551 19.26 -4.18 -3.11
C VAL A 551 20.02 -5.30 -2.41
N PRO A 552 19.95 -5.41 -1.06
CA PRO A 552 20.52 -6.56 -0.37
C PRO A 552 19.86 -7.82 -0.94
N VAL A 553 20.61 -8.58 -1.72
CA VAL A 553 20.12 -9.89 -2.17
C VAL A 553 20.17 -10.79 -0.95
N ASP A 554 19.01 -10.99 -0.33
CA ASP A 554 18.85 -12.08 0.63
C ASP A 554 19.00 -13.39 -0.13
N THR A 555 20.18 -13.96 -0.10
CA THR A 555 20.50 -15.21 -0.81
C THR A 555 19.72 -16.41 -0.27
N THR A 556 18.92 -16.22 0.80
CA THR A 556 18.10 -17.25 1.42
C THR A 556 16.67 -17.29 0.87
N THR A 557 16.22 -16.25 0.17
CA THR A 557 14.89 -16.17 -0.44
C THR A 557 14.99 -16.15 -1.96
N GLU A 558 14.13 -16.93 -2.64
CA GLU A 558 14.03 -16.86 -4.09
C GLU A 558 13.61 -15.46 -4.53
N PRO A 559 14.23 -14.88 -5.58
CA PRO A 559 13.84 -13.58 -6.10
C PRO A 559 12.37 -13.56 -6.51
N PHE A 560 11.68 -12.45 -6.20
CA PHE A 560 10.27 -12.28 -6.57
C PHE A 560 10.10 -12.36 -8.09
N PRO A 561 9.30 -13.29 -8.63
CA PRO A 561 9.15 -13.46 -10.08
C PRO A 561 8.38 -12.29 -10.70
N TYR A 562 8.95 -11.73 -11.77
CA TYR A 562 8.31 -10.65 -12.52
C TYR A 562 8.40 -10.85 -14.03
N GLU A 563 7.48 -10.19 -14.73
CA GLU A 563 7.34 -10.21 -16.17
C GLU A 563 6.82 -8.85 -16.65
N ILE A 564 7.55 -8.22 -17.57
CA ILE A 564 7.21 -6.94 -18.17
C ILE A 564 7.16 -7.14 -19.68
N SER A 565 5.96 -6.95 -20.28
CA SER A 565 5.83 -7.19 -21.71
C SER A 565 6.56 -6.13 -22.54
N GLU A 566 6.54 -4.87 -22.10
CA GLU A 566 7.16 -3.77 -22.86
C GLU A 566 7.59 -2.62 -21.95
N VAL A 567 8.83 -2.15 -22.14
CA VAL A 567 9.36 -0.90 -21.57
C VAL A 567 9.62 0.05 -22.73
N LEU A 568 8.92 1.18 -22.77
CA LEU A 568 9.02 2.22 -23.80
C LEU A 568 9.87 3.38 -23.28
N PHE A 569 10.78 3.83 -24.08
CA PHE A 569 11.61 5.02 -23.86
C PHE A 569 11.16 6.14 -24.79
N ASP A 570 10.88 7.31 -24.23
CA ASP A 570 10.46 8.49 -24.97
C ASP A 570 11.37 9.66 -24.59
N ASP A 571 12.18 10.10 -25.57
CA ASP A 571 13.17 11.16 -25.42
C ASP A 571 14.22 10.93 -24.31
N ALA A 572 14.77 9.71 -24.26
CA ALA A 572 15.78 9.34 -23.29
C ALA A 572 17.13 10.01 -23.61
N GLN A 573 17.89 10.32 -22.57
CA GLN A 573 19.24 10.86 -22.63
C GLN A 573 20.21 10.00 -21.84
N ILE A 574 21.35 9.68 -22.44
CA ILE A 574 22.45 8.96 -21.80
C ILE A 574 23.70 9.85 -21.83
N ASP A 575 24.20 10.26 -20.69
CA ASP A 575 25.50 10.93 -20.53
C ASP A 575 26.55 9.86 -20.23
N PHE A 576 27.40 9.58 -21.23
CA PHE A 576 28.48 8.62 -21.09
C PHE A 576 29.82 9.32 -20.87
N SER A 577 30.56 8.89 -19.84
CA SER A 577 31.92 9.36 -19.56
C SER A 577 32.90 8.23 -19.27
N ASP A 578 34.11 8.36 -19.76
CA ASP A 578 35.24 7.47 -19.44
C ASP A 578 36.43 8.29 -18.91
N GLU A 579 36.64 8.19 -17.60
CA GLU A 579 37.74 8.87 -16.90
C GLU A 579 38.99 8.00 -16.80
N SER A 580 38.96 6.77 -17.29
CA SER A 580 40.11 5.85 -17.29
C SER A 580 41.16 6.22 -18.34
N LEU A 581 40.86 7.14 -19.24
CA LEU A 581 41.73 7.63 -20.29
C LEU A 581 42.61 8.78 -19.84
N ILE A 582 43.73 9.01 -20.52
CA ILE A 582 44.66 10.15 -20.26
C ILE A 582 43.88 11.50 -20.33
N LEU A 583 43.01 11.63 -21.30
CA LEU A 583 42.05 12.73 -21.41
C LEU A 583 40.66 12.16 -21.16
N PRO A 584 39.84 12.74 -20.28
CA PRO A 584 38.47 12.23 -20.06
C PRO A 584 37.64 12.27 -21.35
N PHE A 585 36.96 11.16 -21.64
CA PHE A 585 35.98 11.11 -22.74
C PHE A 585 34.61 11.41 -22.21
N ARG A 586 33.81 12.17 -22.97
CA ARG A 586 32.38 12.43 -22.71
C ARG A 586 31.61 12.48 -24.01
N THR A 587 30.42 11.89 -23.98
CA THR A 587 29.45 11.98 -25.10
C THR A 587 28.04 11.80 -24.58
N ASP A 588 27.12 12.49 -25.25
CA ASP A 588 25.70 12.39 -24.99
C ASP A 588 25.01 11.63 -26.13
N ILE A 589 24.11 10.72 -25.76
CA ILE A 589 23.15 10.11 -26.67
C ILE A 589 21.78 10.68 -26.31
N ASP A 590 21.27 11.54 -27.17
CA ASP A 590 20.03 12.29 -26.96
C ASP A 590 18.87 11.72 -27.74
N SER A 591 17.67 12.20 -27.41
CA SER A 591 16.42 11.92 -28.16
C SER A 591 16.21 10.42 -28.41
N THR A 592 16.70 9.60 -27.47
CA THR A 592 16.63 8.15 -27.61
C THR A 592 15.19 7.66 -27.44
N ARG A 593 14.72 6.92 -28.43
CA ARG A 593 13.40 6.28 -28.45
C ARG A 593 13.53 4.81 -28.74
N GLY A 594 12.55 4.05 -28.28
CA GLY A 594 12.48 2.63 -28.57
C GLY A 594 11.86 1.82 -27.45
N ALA A 595 12.11 0.53 -27.48
CA ALA A 595 11.49 -0.40 -26.54
C ALA A 595 12.42 -1.55 -26.16
N ILE A 596 12.25 -2.02 -24.92
CA ILE A 596 12.70 -3.34 -24.48
C ILE A 596 11.44 -4.17 -24.24
N ARG A 597 11.38 -5.36 -24.84
CA ARG A 597 10.21 -6.23 -24.78
C ARG A 597 10.54 -7.57 -24.16
N ASP A 598 9.52 -8.19 -23.56
CA ASP A 598 9.56 -9.56 -23.04
C ASP A 598 10.64 -9.75 -21.94
N VAL A 599 10.64 -8.80 -20.97
CA VAL A 599 11.53 -8.81 -19.82
C VAL A 599 10.97 -9.71 -18.73
N ALA A 600 11.64 -10.81 -18.39
CA ALA A 600 11.18 -11.70 -17.33
C ALA A 600 12.33 -12.16 -16.43
N SER A 601 12.04 -12.36 -15.14
CA SER A 601 13.01 -12.90 -14.17
C SER A 601 13.09 -14.43 -14.18
N PHE A 602 12.27 -15.08 -15.00
CA PHE A 602 12.18 -16.54 -15.09
C PHE A 602 11.93 -16.98 -16.55
N GLY A 603 12.01 -18.28 -16.82
CA GLY A 603 11.61 -18.87 -18.12
C GLY A 603 12.68 -18.91 -19.20
N GLY A 604 13.87 -18.34 -19.00
CA GLY A 604 15.03 -18.50 -19.90
C GLY A 604 14.87 -17.96 -21.32
N THR A 605 13.86 -17.14 -21.59
CA THR A 605 13.63 -16.51 -22.89
C THR A 605 14.27 -15.11 -22.91
N PRO A 606 15.16 -14.82 -23.87
CA PRO A 606 15.73 -13.48 -23.99
C PRO A 606 14.66 -12.45 -24.36
N GLY A 607 14.71 -11.29 -23.71
CA GLY A 607 13.96 -10.12 -24.11
C GLY A 607 14.57 -9.48 -25.37
N SER A 608 13.77 -8.73 -26.12
CA SER A 608 14.22 -7.97 -27.29
C SER A 608 14.47 -6.51 -26.96
N LEU A 609 15.49 -5.93 -27.59
CA LEU A 609 15.88 -4.52 -27.45
C LEU A 609 15.84 -3.84 -28.83
N GLU A 610 15.27 -2.68 -28.91
CA GLU A 610 15.29 -1.82 -30.11
C GLU A 610 15.29 -0.35 -29.68
N LEU A 611 16.43 0.32 -29.82
CA LEU A 611 16.64 1.72 -29.41
C LEU A 611 17.26 2.50 -30.57
N GLU A 612 16.86 3.74 -30.74
CA GLU A 612 17.44 4.70 -31.70
C GLU A 612 17.59 6.04 -31.01
N GLY A 613 18.76 6.64 -31.12
CA GLY A 613 19.07 7.93 -30.54
C GLY A 613 20.04 8.73 -31.41
N LYS A 614 20.35 9.94 -30.96
CA LYS A 614 21.24 10.87 -31.63
C LYS A 614 22.52 11.05 -30.83
N VAL A 615 23.67 10.99 -31.46
CA VAL A 615 24.99 11.26 -30.87
C VAL A 615 25.54 12.60 -31.39
N GLY A 616 25.73 13.54 -30.45
CA GLY A 616 26.13 14.91 -30.83
C GLY A 616 25.11 15.56 -31.79
N GLN A 617 25.56 16.41 -32.70
CA GLN A 617 24.65 17.21 -33.56
C GLN A 617 24.02 16.39 -34.69
N TYR A 618 24.79 15.51 -35.34
CA TYR A 618 24.36 14.80 -36.57
C TYR A 618 24.67 13.30 -36.57
N GLY A 619 25.16 12.77 -35.47
CA GLY A 619 25.40 11.32 -35.33
C GLY A 619 24.09 10.57 -35.04
N LEU A 620 23.98 9.36 -35.53
CA LEU A 620 22.89 8.42 -35.24
C LEU A 620 23.46 7.26 -34.43
N ALA A 621 22.77 6.84 -33.38
CA ALA A 621 23.03 5.61 -32.65
C ALA A 621 21.79 4.71 -32.70
N ARG A 622 21.97 3.42 -32.99
CA ARG A 622 20.95 2.39 -32.92
C ARG A 622 21.45 1.19 -32.19
N ALA A 623 20.61 0.59 -31.39
CA ALA A 623 20.88 -0.69 -30.76
C ALA A 623 19.68 -1.60 -30.92
N SER A 624 19.91 -2.84 -31.40
CA SER A 624 18.88 -3.85 -31.50
C SER A 624 19.43 -5.22 -31.14
N GLY A 625 18.57 -6.11 -30.65
CA GLY A 625 19.03 -7.44 -30.29
C GLY A 625 18.16 -8.13 -29.28
N THR A 626 18.76 -9.14 -28.65
CA THR A 626 18.14 -9.92 -27.58
C THR A 626 19.08 -10.07 -26.41
N LEU A 627 18.56 -10.00 -25.19
CA LEU A 627 19.37 -10.20 -23.99
C LEU A 627 18.58 -10.89 -22.88
N MET A 628 19.23 -11.71 -22.10
CA MET A 628 18.68 -12.24 -20.85
C MET A 628 18.98 -11.28 -19.72
N ILE A 629 17.93 -10.61 -19.23
CA ILE A 629 18.10 -9.54 -18.22
C ILE A 629 18.62 -10.08 -16.89
N ASN A 630 18.24 -11.29 -16.50
CA ASN A 630 18.66 -11.93 -15.25
C ASN A 630 20.11 -12.43 -15.31
N ASP A 631 20.57 -12.81 -16.47
CA ASP A 631 21.97 -13.24 -16.72
C ASP A 631 22.38 -12.83 -18.14
N PRO A 632 22.80 -11.57 -18.32
CA PRO A 632 23.21 -11.08 -19.64
C PRO A 632 24.37 -11.85 -20.27
N PHE A 633 25.11 -12.61 -19.46
CA PHE A 633 26.23 -13.41 -19.93
C PHE A 633 25.83 -14.83 -20.38
N ALA A 634 24.60 -15.27 -20.10
CA ALA A 634 24.12 -16.57 -20.55
C ALA A 634 23.80 -16.57 -22.04
N ALA A 635 23.03 -15.57 -22.50
CA ALA A 635 22.65 -15.41 -23.88
C ALA A 635 22.32 -13.95 -24.22
N THR A 636 23.18 -13.29 -24.97
CA THR A 636 22.98 -11.92 -25.44
C THR A 636 23.45 -11.80 -26.89
N VAL A 637 22.62 -11.19 -27.72
CA VAL A 637 22.98 -10.78 -29.08
C VAL A 637 22.58 -9.34 -29.26
N ILE A 638 23.55 -8.43 -29.37
CA ILE A 638 23.32 -7.01 -29.55
C ILE A 638 24.05 -6.55 -30.81
N LYS A 639 23.30 -5.90 -31.68
CA LYS A 639 23.81 -5.12 -32.78
C LYS A 639 23.67 -3.65 -32.44
N ALA A 640 24.78 -2.90 -32.50
CA ALA A 640 24.79 -1.46 -32.33
C ALA A 640 25.41 -0.80 -33.57
N ASP A 641 24.68 0.14 -34.14
CA ASP A 641 25.09 0.90 -35.32
C ASP A 641 25.24 2.38 -34.96
N PHE A 642 26.41 2.93 -35.22
CA PHE A 642 26.65 4.36 -35.13
C PHE A 642 26.95 4.91 -36.53
N ARG A 643 26.38 6.03 -36.87
CA ARG A 643 26.59 6.68 -38.18
C ARG A 643 26.91 8.16 -38.02
N ASN A 644 27.84 8.63 -38.82
CA ASN A 644 28.22 10.06 -38.93
C ASN A 644 28.65 10.67 -37.59
N VAL A 645 29.23 9.86 -36.69
CA VAL A 645 29.72 10.36 -35.39
C VAL A 645 30.96 11.23 -35.59
N ASP A 646 31.00 12.39 -34.94
CA ASP A 646 32.15 13.28 -34.99
C ASP A 646 33.34 12.67 -34.28
N MET A 647 34.43 12.42 -35.04
CA MET A 647 35.63 11.81 -34.51
C MET A 647 36.46 12.73 -33.61
N VAL A 648 36.28 14.07 -33.69
CA VAL A 648 36.99 15.00 -32.78
C VAL A 648 36.68 14.69 -31.34
N ALA A 649 35.44 14.33 -31.01
CA ALA A 649 35.01 13.90 -29.70
C ALA A 649 35.78 12.64 -29.21
N LEU A 650 36.25 11.80 -30.11
CA LEU A 650 37.02 10.57 -29.82
C LEU A 650 38.53 10.83 -29.58
N THR A 651 38.95 12.10 -29.58
CA THR A 651 40.36 12.49 -29.28
C THR A 651 40.89 11.81 -28.01
N PRO A 652 40.17 11.64 -26.90
CA PRO A 652 40.70 10.95 -25.71
C PRO A 652 41.14 9.51 -26.00
N TYR A 653 40.39 8.76 -26.79
CA TYR A 653 40.73 7.41 -27.19
C TYR A 653 41.94 7.41 -28.17
N SER A 654 41.95 8.32 -29.16
CA SER A 654 43.09 8.42 -30.08
C SER A 654 44.39 8.89 -29.40
N ALA A 655 44.29 9.78 -28.42
CA ALA A 655 45.38 10.21 -27.58
C ALA A 655 45.98 9.05 -26.77
N GLN A 656 45.11 8.27 -26.13
CA GLN A 656 45.52 7.10 -25.34
C GLN A 656 46.23 6.05 -26.19
N PHE A 657 45.61 5.67 -27.32
CA PHE A 657 46.01 4.50 -28.10
C PHE A 657 46.92 4.82 -29.32
N ALA A 658 46.79 6.02 -29.88
CA ALA A 658 47.56 6.42 -31.06
C ALA A 658 48.54 7.58 -30.77
N GLY A 659 48.38 8.30 -29.64
CA GLY A 659 49.25 9.42 -29.23
C GLY A 659 49.01 10.70 -29.99
N TYR A 660 47.85 10.87 -30.66
CA TYR A 660 47.50 12.06 -31.43
C TYR A 660 46.06 12.49 -31.15
N SER A 661 45.79 13.79 -31.19
CA SER A 661 44.44 14.32 -31.26
C SER A 661 43.81 14.07 -32.64
N ILE A 662 42.50 14.14 -32.74
CA ILE A 662 41.76 14.12 -34.00
C ILE A 662 41.35 15.55 -34.30
N LYS A 663 41.74 16.05 -35.49
CA LYS A 663 41.35 17.38 -36.00
C LYS A 663 40.02 17.36 -36.69
N GLU A 664 39.75 16.31 -37.46
CA GLU A 664 38.58 16.18 -38.33
C GLU A 664 38.37 14.73 -38.67
N GLY A 665 37.11 14.34 -38.90
CA GLY A 665 36.71 13.01 -39.37
C GLY A 665 35.31 12.61 -38.89
N LYS A 666 34.70 11.75 -39.67
CA LYS A 666 33.38 11.11 -39.31
C LYS A 666 33.58 9.61 -39.16
N LEU A 667 32.86 9.03 -38.21
CA LEU A 667 32.91 7.61 -37.87
C LEU A 667 31.55 6.96 -38.11
N ASP A 668 31.58 5.87 -38.92
CA ASP A 668 30.54 4.88 -38.94
C ASP A 668 31.05 3.60 -38.25
N LEU A 669 30.24 3.01 -37.38
CA LEU A 669 30.66 1.88 -36.56
C LEU A 669 29.51 0.86 -36.47
N ASP A 670 29.75 -0.37 -36.92
CA ASP A 670 28.85 -1.50 -36.76
C ASP A 670 29.45 -2.47 -35.74
N LEU A 671 28.74 -2.66 -34.64
CA LEU A 671 29.13 -3.54 -33.55
C LEU A 671 28.15 -4.70 -33.44
N ASN A 672 28.65 -5.93 -33.56
CA ASN A 672 27.83 -7.12 -33.38
C ASN A 672 28.42 -7.92 -32.20
N TYR A 673 27.70 -7.96 -31.11
CA TYR A 673 28.08 -8.69 -29.92
C TYR A 673 27.24 -9.94 -29.78
N LYS A 674 27.85 -11.07 -29.53
CA LYS A 674 27.23 -12.34 -29.22
C LYS A 674 27.91 -12.92 -28.00
N ILE A 675 27.15 -13.04 -26.91
CA ILE A 675 27.58 -13.68 -25.68
C ILE A 675 26.76 -14.94 -25.48
N GLN A 676 27.40 -16.07 -25.31
CA GLN A 676 26.77 -17.34 -25.01
C GLN A 676 27.60 -18.08 -23.97
N ASN A 677 26.99 -18.44 -22.83
CA ASN A 677 27.66 -19.13 -21.75
C ASN A 677 28.98 -18.45 -21.35
N ARG A 678 28.96 -17.12 -21.16
CA ARG A 678 30.08 -16.25 -20.80
C ARG A 678 31.20 -16.16 -21.84
N GLN A 679 31.03 -16.76 -23.03
CA GLN A 679 31.92 -16.59 -24.18
C GLN A 679 31.44 -15.43 -25.03
N LEU A 680 32.31 -14.47 -25.26
CA LEU A 680 32.09 -13.28 -26.08
C LEU A 680 32.64 -13.52 -27.47
N GLN A 681 31.84 -13.29 -28.48
CA GLN A 681 32.24 -13.09 -29.88
C GLN A 681 31.71 -11.73 -30.30
N ALA A 682 32.58 -10.87 -30.80
CA ALA A 682 32.18 -9.56 -31.33
C ALA A 682 32.89 -9.24 -32.62
N ASP A 683 32.15 -8.73 -33.57
CA ASP A 683 32.67 -8.21 -34.84
C ASP A 683 32.44 -6.69 -34.88
N HIS A 684 33.53 -5.95 -35.03
CA HIS A 684 33.49 -4.49 -35.15
C HIS A 684 33.89 -4.11 -36.56
N HIS A 685 32.96 -3.51 -37.31
CA HIS A 685 33.25 -2.91 -38.60
C HIS A 685 33.27 -1.38 -38.43
N ILE A 686 34.45 -0.79 -38.65
CA ILE A 686 34.79 0.61 -38.41
C ILE A 686 35.08 1.28 -39.75
N VAL A 687 34.39 2.37 -40.06
CA VAL A 687 34.63 3.19 -41.25
C VAL A 687 34.91 4.61 -40.78
N ALA A 688 36.12 5.06 -40.85
CA ALA A 688 36.50 6.43 -40.61
C ALA A 688 36.63 7.19 -41.95
N THR A 689 35.87 8.25 -42.13
CA THR A 689 35.83 9.09 -43.34
C THR A 689 36.56 10.40 -43.04
N ASP A 690 37.45 10.84 -43.94
CA ASP A 690 38.17 12.11 -43.88
C ASP A 690 38.96 12.34 -42.58
N LEU A 691 39.42 11.27 -41.94
CA LEU A 691 40.19 11.32 -40.69
C LEU A 691 41.48 12.17 -40.87
N GLN A 692 41.62 13.22 -40.13
CA GLN A 692 42.85 14.02 -40.01
C GLN A 692 43.33 14.01 -38.54
N LEU A 693 44.58 13.58 -38.35
CA LEU A 693 45.21 13.68 -37.03
C LEU A 693 45.68 15.12 -36.79
N GLY A 694 45.47 15.59 -35.56
CA GLY A 694 45.98 16.85 -35.06
C GLY A 694 47.36 16.70 -34.42
N ASP A 695 47.55 17.41 -33.30
CA ASP A 695 48.82 17.47 -32.57
C ASP A 695 49.11 16.21 -31.80
N LYS A 696 50.38 15.92 -31.54
CA LYS A 696 50.81 14.84 -30.68
C LYS A 696 50.43 15.17 -29.24
N VAL A 697 49.82 14.20 -28.54
CA VAL A 697 49.42 14.30 -27.12
C VAL A 697 50.49 13.59 -26.28
N GLU A 698 51.02 14.30 -25.27
CA GLU A 698 52.02 13.74 -24.34
C GLU A 698 51.35 12.71 -23.41
N GLY A 699 52.05 11.62 -23.09
CA GLY A 699 51.51 10.54 -22.23
C GLY A 699 50.85 9.40 -22.96
N GLY A 700 50.57 9.54 -24.29
CA GLY A 700 50.01 8.46 -25.10
C GLY A 700 51.02 7.33 -25.43
N GLU A 701 50.51 6.11 -25.54
CA GLU A 701 51.32 4.90 -25.82
C GLU A 701 51.62 4.77 -27.33
N SER A 702 52.12 5.82 -27.95
CA SER A 702 52.30 5.89 -29.41
C SER A 702 53.62 5.38 -29.92
N PRO A 703 53.66 4.56 -31.01
CA PRO A 703 54.85 4.33 -31.78
C PRO A 703 55.31 5.54 -32.65
N GLY A 704 54.70 6.73 -32.47
CA GLY A 704 55.13 7.99 -33.10
C GLY A 704 54.79 8.10 -34.58
N PHE A 705 55.81 8.44 -35.38
CA PHE A 705 55.76 8.64 -36.84
C PHE A 705 55.03 7.52 -37.62
N LEU A 706 55.11 6.26 -37.17
CA LEU A 706 54.44 5.10 -37.82
C LEU A 706 52.93 5.24 -37.87
N VAL A 707 52.27 5.90 -36.91
CA VAL A 707 50.80 6.02 -36.90
C VAL A 707 50.31 6.93 -38.08
N LYS A 708 50.92 8.07 -38.28
CA LYS A 708 50.57 8.95 -39.39
C LYS A 708 50.76 8.29 -40.76
N LEU A 709 51.88 7.52 -40.89
CA LEU A 709 52.14 6.74 -42.11
C LEU A 709 51.08 5.63 -42.29
N ALA A 710 50.74 4.92 -41.21
CA ALA A 710 49.71 3.87 -41.27
C ALA A 710 48.34 4.42 -41.72
N ILE A 711 47.88 5.51 -41.11
CA ILE A 711 46.62 6.17 -41.48
C ILE A 711 46.64 6.61 -42.94
N SER A 712 47.76 7.19 -43.41
CA SER A 712 47.89 7.60 -44.81
C SER A 712 47.82 6.44 -45.79
N LEU A 713 48.39 5.28 -45.41
CA LEU A 713 48.39 4.06 -46.24
C LEU A 713 47.03 3.31 -46.19
N MET A 714 46.28 3.44 -45.15
CA MET A 714 44.95 2.79 -44.99
C MET A 714 43.81 3.53 -45.69
N LYS A 715 43.99 4.80 -46.05
CA LYS A 715 42.97 5.59 -46.77
C LYS A 715 42.78 5.03 -48.16
N ASP A 716 41.55 4.70 -48.50
CA ASP A 716 41.15 4.37 -49.88
C ASP A 716 41.11 5.63 -50.78
N ARG A 717 40.70 5.46 -52.05
CA ARG A 717 40.58 6.55 -52.99
C ARG A 717 39.53 7.62 -52.62
N GLU A 718 38.63 7.25 -51.73
CA GLU A 718 37.54 8.08 -51.21
C GLU A 718 37.89 8.72 -49.85
N GLY A 719 39.11 8.55 -49.36
CA GLY A 719 39.53 9.09 -48.07
C GLY A 719 39.07 8.26 -46.87
N LYS A 720 38.46 7.09 -47.12
CA LYS A 720 37.88 6.22 -46.07
C LYS A 720 38.91 5.19 -45.60
N ILE A 721 38.90 4.95 -44.27
CA ILE A 721 39.66 3.88 -43.61
C ILE A 721 38.63 2.84 -43.13
N LYS A 722 38.75 1.60 -43.59
CA LYS A 722 37.87 0.51 -43.20
C LYS A 722 38.68 -0.50 -42.37
N LEU A 723 38.15 -0.83 -41.20
CA LEU A 723 38.79 -1.75 -40.24
C LEU A 723 37.76 -2.77 -39.78
N ASP A 724 38.13 -4.04 -39.88
CA ASP A 724 37.35 -5.15 -39.28
C ASP A 724 38.15 -5.69 -38.10
N VAL A 725 37.57 -5.58 -36.92
CA VAL A 725 38.23 -5.96 -35.65
C VAL A 725 37.42 -7.01 -34.93
N PRO A 726 37.66 -8.30 -35.17
CA PRO A 726 37.03 -9.35 -34.40
C PRO A 726 37.58 -9.36 -32.94
N VAL A 727 36.69 -9.56 -31.98
CA VAL A 727 37.00 -9.69 -30.56
C VAL A 727 36.42 -10.97 -30.04
N GLU A 728 37.25 -11.85 -29.51
CA GLU A 728 36.86 -13.11 -28.92
C GLU A 728 37.48 -13.26 -27.52
N GLY A 729 36.72 -13.75 -26.54
CA GLY A 729 37.22 -13.98 -25.20
C GLY A 729 36.16 -14.46 -24.24
N THR A 730 36.54 -14.64 -23.00
CA THR A 730 35.63 -14.96 -21.88
C THR A 730 35.39 -13.70 -21.08
N VAL A 731 34.11 -13.37 -20.79
CA VAL A 731 33.77 -12.15 -20.03
C VAL A 731 34.25 -12.16 -18.59
N ASP A 732 34.66 -13.32 -18.08
CA ASP A 732 35.24 -13.49 -16.73
C ASP A 732 36.78 -13.32 -16.70
N ASP A 733 37.43 -13.13 -17.85
CA ASP A 733 38.87 -12.99 -17.90
C ASP A 733 39.30 -11.58 -17.46
N PRO A 734 39.96 -11.41 -16.29
CA PRO A 734 40.40 -10.11 -15.82
C PRO A 734 41.54 -9.54 -16.69
N GLU A 735 42.22 -10.37 -17.52
CA GLU A 735 43.24 -9.95 -18.47
C GLU A 735 42.65 -9.61 -19.86
N PHE A 736 41.30 -9.65 -20.03
CA PHE A 736 40.64 -9.24 -21.27
C PHE A 736 40.99 -7.78 -21.59
N SER A 737 42.05 -7.61 -22.37
CA SER A 737 42.59 -6.30 -22.76
C SER A 737 42.25 -6.02 -24.21
N TYR A 738 41.35 -5.11 -24.46
CA TYR A 738 41.11 -4.53 -25.79
C TYR A 738 42.37 -4.05 -26.47
N LYS A 739 43.36 -3.60 -25.70
CA LYS A 739 44.64 -3.09 -26.16
C LYS A 739 45.42 -4.12 -26.99
N GLY A 740 45.52 -5.36 -26.55
CA GLY A 740 46.19 -6.43 -27.28
C GLY A 740 45.52 -6.78 -28.59
N ILE A 741 44.20 -6.75 -28.62
CA ILE A 741 43.37 -7.11 -29.77
C ILE A 741 43.43 -6.02 -30.83
N VAL A 742 43.28 -4.75 -30.45
CA VAL A 742 43.38 -3.60 -31.37
C VAL A 742 44.75 -3.51 -31.99
N TRP A 743 45.82 -3.69 -31.19
CA TRP A 743 47.21 -3.70 -31.71
C TRP A 743 47.49 -4.88 -32.64
N LYS A 744 46.93 -6.07 -32.37
CA LYS A 744 47.08 -7.23 -33.24
C LYS A 744 46.36 -7.00 -34.57
N ALA A 745 45.20 -6.41 -34.59
CA ALA A 745 44.47 -6.04 -35.80
C ALA A 745 45.25 -4.98 -36.61
N ILE A 746 45.78 -3.93 -35.97
CA ILE A 746 46.59 -2.90 -36.64
C ILE A 746 47.86 -3.50 -37.21
N LYS A 747 48.60 -4.35 -36.48
CA LYS A 747 49.74 -5.06 -36.99
C LYS A 747 49.45 -5.98 -38.17
N GLN A 748 48.34 -6.69 -38.19
CA GLN A 748 47.94 -7.53 -39.32
C GLN A 748 47.62 -6.71 -40.59
N ILE A 749 47.01 -5.52 -40.41
CA ILE A 749 46.71 -4.61 -41.52
C ILE A 749 48.03 -4.03 -42.08
N LEU A 750 48.92 -3.55 -41.22
CA LEU A 750 50.20 -3.05 -41.60
C LEU A 750 51.08 -4.12 -42.32
N GLY A 751 51.02 -5.37 -41.87
CA GLY A 751 51.71 -6.49 -42.51
C GLY A 751 51.21 -6.78 -43.93
N LYS A 752 49.91 -6.60 -44.21
CA LYS A 752 49.32 -6.79 -45.56
C LYS A 752 49.63 -5.60 -46.49
N ILE A 753 49.85 -4.40 -45.99
CA ILE A 753 50.13 -3.19 -46.78
C ILE A 753 51.58 -3.18 -47.25
N ALA A 754 52.51 -3.75 -46.50
CA ALA A 754 53.94 -3.81 -46.86
C ALA A 754 54.29 -4.67 -48.10
N THR A 755 53.35 -5.45 -48.62
CA THR A 755 53.51 -6.34 -49.72
C THR A 755 52.82 -5.93 -51.06
N ALA A 756 52.24 -4.73 -51.18
CA ALA A 756 51.56 -4.23 -52.38
C ALA A 756 52.48 -3.23 -53.15
N PRO A 757 52.79 -3.47 -54.45
CA PRO A 757 53.66 -2.61 -55.18
C PRO A 757 52.98 -1.36 -55.71
N PHE A 758 53.69 -0.25 -55.56
CA PHE A 758 53.52 1.07 -56.14
C PHE A 758 52.65 1.14 -57.41
N ARG A 759 51.42 1.71 -57.31
CA ARG A 759 50.70 2.38 -58.38
C ARG A 759 49.84 3.50 -57.82
N PHE A 760 50.49 4.54 -57.34
CA PHE A 760 49.71 5.72 -56.85
C PHE A 760 50.54 6.99 -56.97
N LEU A 761 50.70 7.53 -58.20
CA LEU A 761 51.05 8.89 -58.43
C LEU A 761 50.19 9.41 -59.57
N GLY A 762 49.01 10.01 -59.26
CA GLY A 762 48.24 10.61 -60.30
C GLY A 762 46.80 11.00 -60.01
N LYS A 763 46.47 11.45 -58.83
CA LYS A 763 45.20 12.17 -58.55
C LYS A 763 45.31 12.98 -57.24
N VAL A 764 46.32 13.86 -57.18
CA VAL A 764 46.33 14.94 -56.23
C VAL A 764 46.07 16.20 -56.97
N LEU A 765 44.87 16.54 -57.26
CA LEU A 765 44.37 17.92 -57.53
C LEU A 765 42.86 17.89 -57.42
N GLY A 766 42.34 18.44 -56.31
CA GLY A 766 40.99 18.51 -55.87
C GLY A 766 39.97 18.88 -56.96
N ILE A 767 38.88 18.29 -56.84
CA ILE A 767 37.49 18.62 -57.14
C ILE A 767 36.80 17.26 -57.29
N GLY A 768 36.24 16.80 -56.14
CA GLY A 768 35.51 15.59 -56.09
C GLY A 768 34.26 15.77 -55.23
N GLY A 769 33.20 16.36 -55.84
CA GLY A 769 31.87 16.13 -55.42
C GLY A 769 31.53 14.69 -55.78
N GLY A 770 31.51 13.77 -54.83
CA GLY A 770 31.11 12.40 -55.07
C GLY A 770 29.61 12.31 -55.39
N ASP A 771 29.19 11.28 -56.14
CA ASP A 771 27.79 10.90 -56.48
C ASP A 771 26.85 10.76 -55.28
N ASP A 772 27.32 10.99 -54.02
CA ASP A 772 26.57 10.89 -52.79
C ASP A 772 25.81 12.16 -52.37
N ALA A 773 26.12 13.34 -52.96
CA ALA A 773 25.43 14.59 -52.66
C ALA A 773 24.01 14.69 -53.27
N GLU A 774 23.73 13.90 -54.27
CA GLU A 774 22.44 13.87 -54.99
C GLU A 774 21.47 12.85 -54.38
N LEU A 775 21.87 12.10 -53.35
CA LEU A 775 21.07 11.03 -52.74
C LEU A 775 20.78 11.36 -51.27
N VAL A 776 19.54 11.14 -50.88
CA VAL A 776 19.12 11.16 -49.47
C VAL A 776 18.67 9.76 -49.12
N ASP A 777 19.39 9.10 -48.22
CA ASP A 777 19.19 7.72 -47.86
C ASP A 777 18.16 7.55 -46.76
N PHE A 778 17.21 6.63 -46.96
CA PHE A 778 16.20 6.24 -45.97
C PHE A 778 16.38 4.80 -45.55
N ASP A 779 16.02 4.51 -44.32
CA ASP A 779 15.90 3.12 -43.89
C ASP A 779 14.71 2.44 -44.60
N PRO A 780 14.82 1.16 -44.90
CA PRO A 780 13.71 0.41 -45.48
C PRO A 780 12.42 0.54 -44.65
N GLY A 781 11.29 0.74 -45.35
CA GLY A 781 9.97 0.89 -44.75
C GLY A 781 9.73 2.20 -43.99
N ARG A 782 10.71 3.12 -43.91
CA ARG A 782 10.62 4.38 -43.15
C ARG A 782 10.75 5.61 -44.04
N SER A 783 10.10 6.69 -43.64
CA SER A 783 10.18 8.01 -44.28
C SER A 783 10.85 9.10 -43.44
N ASP A 784 11.31 8.74 -42.23
CA ASP A 784 12.01 9.68 -41.35
C ASP A 784 13.41 10.00 -41.85
N ILE A 785 13.78 11.29 -41.86
CA ILE A 785 15.11 11.74 -42.24
C ILE A 785 16.06 11.48 -41.08
N ILE A 786 17.02 10.61 -41.27
CA ILE A 786 18.03 10.29 -40.30
C ILE A 786 19.03 11.44 -40.09
N PRO A 787 19.65 11.59 -38.89
CA PRO A 787 20.54 12.71 -38.58
C PRO A 787 21.65 12.96 -39.60
N PRO A 788 22.36 11.98 -40.17
CA PRO A 788 23.35 12.19 -41.20
C PRO A 788 22.78 12.83 -42.50
N GLU A 789 21.57 12.40 -42.91
CA GLU A 789 20.93 12.97 -44.06
C GLU A 789 20.41 14.39 -43.83
N LYS A 790 20.04 14.69 -42.57
CA LYS A 790 19.69 16.06 -42.15
C LYS A 790 20.87 17.00 -42.26
N GLU A 791 22.10 16.61 -41.89
CA GLU A 791 23.31 17.41 -42.05
C GLU A 791 23.55 17.76 -43.52
N LYS A 792 23.36 16.78 -44.45
CA LYS A 792 23.41 17.07 -45.91
C LYS A 792 22.35 18.08 -46.33
N LEU A 793 21.12 17.94 -45.89
CA LEU A 793 20.04 18.83 -46.25
C LEU A 793 20.23 20.24 -45.68
N ASP A 794 20.73 20.36 -44.46
CA ASP A 794 21.08 21.67 -43.85
C ASP A 794 22.21 22.36 -44.63
N SER A 795 23.23 21.61 -45.03
CA SER A 795 24.33 22.11 -45.87
C SER A 795 23.82 22.51 -47.25
N LEU A 796 22.96 21.70 -47.88
CA LEU A 796 22.34 22.01 -49.18
C LEU A 796 21.44 23.25 -49.10
N THR A 797 20.68 23.41 -48.05
CA THR A 797 19.84 24.60 -47.79
C THR A 797 20.70 25.86 -47.72
N ALA A 798 21.84 25.83 -47.02
CA ALA A 798 22.76 26.94 -46.90
C ALA A 798 23.38 27.32 -48.26
N GLU A 799 23.76 26.34 -49.09
CA GLU A 799 24.29 26.59 -50.43
C GLU A 799 23.21 27.11 -51.40
N MET A 800 22.02 26.57 -51.41
CA MET A 800 20.88 27.03 -52.18
C MET A 800 20.44 28.46 -51.81
N ALA A 801 20.55 28.83 -50.54
CA ALA A 801 20.26 30.19 -50.06
C ALA A 801 21.23 31.22 -50.70
N ARG A 802 22.48 30.82 -50.96
CA ARG A 802 23.50 31.67 -51.62
C ARG A 802 23.29 31.78 -53.14
N LYS A 803 22.49 30.88 -53.76
CA LYS A 803 22.29 30.79 -55.20
C LYS A 803 20.79 30.82 -55.51
N PRO A 804 20.16 32.05 -55.61
CA PRO A 804 18.71 32.16 -55.71
C PRO A 804 18.15 31.66 -57.05
N GLU A 805 18.98 31.44 -58.08
CA GLU A 805 18.59 30.98 -59.39
C GLU A 805 18.41 29.48 -59.53
N LEU A 806 18.75 28.70 -58.49
CA LEU A 806 18.62 27.25 -58.52
C LEU A 806 17.28 26.79 -57.92
N THR A 807 16.68 25.80 -58.57
CA THR A 807 15.52 25.04 -58.07
C THR A 807 15.94 23.60 -57.84
N LEU A 808 15.33 22.95 -56.87
CA LEU A 808 15.59 21.55 -56.49
C LEU A 808 14.36 20.71 -56.81
N SER A 809 14.56 19.63 -57.55
CA SER A 809 13.55 18.60 -57.77
C SER A 809 13.88 17.38 -56.92
N ILE A 810 12.88 16.86 -56.22
CA ILE A 810 13.00 15.73 -55.30
C ILE A 810 12.22 14.57 -55.86
N GLU A 811 12.87 13.46 -56.19
CA GLU A 811 12.24 12.22 -56.59
C GLU A 811 12.26 11.23 -55.41
N GLY A 812 11.13 11.05 -54.78
CA GLY A 812 10.99 10.01 -53.74
C GLY A 812 11.07 8.60 -54.37
N ARG A 813 11.90 7.75 -53.78
CA ARG A 813 12.09 6.39 -54.29
C ARG A 813 11.76 5.32 -53.28
N TYR A 814 11.34 4.15 -53.78
CA TYR A 814 11.09 2.94 -52.99
C TYR A 814 11.83 1.73 -53.57
N ASP A 815 12.19 0.82 -52.74
CA ASP A 815 12.75 -0.45 -53.14
C ASP A 815 11.76 -1.60 -52.88
N SER A 816 11.31 -2.21 -53.95
CA SER A 816 10.32 -3.29 -53.96
C SER A 816 10.72 -4.54 -53.13
N ILE A 817 11.99 -4.72 -52.81
CA ILE A 817 12.46 -5.84 -52.00
C ILE A 817 12.58 -5.42 -50.53
N SER A 818 13.41 -4.43 -50.20
CA SER A 818 13.72 -4.09 -48.81
C SER A 818 12.59 -3.34 -48.11
N ASP A 819 11.96 -2.35 -48.81
CA ASP A 819 10.81 -1.62 -48.25
C ASP A 819 9.61 -2.56 -48.03
N MET A 820 9.34 -3.45 -49.02
CA MET A 820 8.26 -4.43 -48.87
C MET A 820 8.50 -5.40 -47.72
N ALA A 821 9.74 -5.84 -47.50
CA ALA A 821 10.07 -6.73 -46.38
C ALA A 821 9.84 -6.04 -45.03
N GLU A 822 10.27 -4.80 -44.93
CA GLU A 822 10.13 -4.05 -43.67
C GLU A 822 8.66 -3.65 -43.41
N LEU A 823 7.91 -3.25 -44.43
CA LEU A 823 6.49 -2.97 -44.31
C LEU A 823 5.69 -4.21 -43.90
N LYS A 824 6.04 -5.41 -44.38
CA LYS A 824 5.45 -6.67 -43.92
C LYS A 824 5.76 -6.92 -42.45
N GLU A 825 6.98 -6.63 -42.03
CA GLU A 825 7.41 -6.76 -40.63
C GLU A 825 6.63 -5.80 -39.71
N MET A 826 6.50 -4.55 -40.13
CA MET A 826 5.72 -3.56 -39.40
C MET A 826 4.24 -3.94 -39.28
N LYS A 827 3.63 -4.47 -40.37
CA LYS A 827 2.26 -4.97 -40.37
C LYS A 827 2.08 -6.18 -39.43
N LEU A 828 3.04 -7.10 -39.46
CA LEU A 828 3.01 -8.25 -38.54
C LEU A 828 3.14 -7.79 -37.07
N LYS A 829 4.06 -6.87 -36.78
CA LYS A 829 4.19 -6.26 -35.43
C LYS A 829 2.88 -5.58 -34.99
N ALA A 830 2.25 -4.80 -35.86
CA ALA A 830 0.98 -4.16 -35.59
C ALA A 830 -0.17 -5.16 -35.37
N ALA A 831 -0.25 -6.21 -36.19
CA ALA A 831 -1.25 -7.26 -36.05
C ALA A 831 -1.10 -8.04 -34.73
N LEU A 832 0.15 -8.32 -34.31
CA LEU A 832 0.45 -8.96 -33.03
C LEU A 832 0.10 -8.04 -31.85
N ALA A 833 0.35 -6.74 -31.96
CA ALA A 833 -0.02 -5.76 -30.94
C ALA A 833 -1.55 -5.64 -30.79
N ALA A 834 -2.27 -5.56 -31.91
CA ALA A 834 -3.74 -5.53 -31.92
C ALA A 834 -4.36 -6.80 -31.33
N GLU A 835 -3.77 -7.97 -31.60
CA GLU A 835 -4.21 -9.24 -31.06
C GLU A 835 -3.97 -9.35 -29.54
N ARG A 836 -2.85 -8.81 -29.07
CA ARG A 836 -2.55 -8.66 -27.63
C ARG A 836 -3.58 -7.76 -26.94
N ASP A 837 -3.96 -6.67 -27.56
CA ASP A 837 -4.94 -5.73 -26.98
C ASP A 837 -6.36 -6.31 -26.94
N SER A 838 -6.73 -7.09 -27.94
CA SER A 838 -8.04 -7.77 -28.02
C SER A 838 -8.17 -8.92 -27.01
N SER A 839 -7.09 -9.63 -26.71
CA SER A 839 -7.09 -10.75 -25.76
C SER A 839 -7.14 -10.31 -24.29
N GLY A 840 -6.90 -9.04 -23.98
CA GLY A 840 -6.99 -8.47 -22.62
C GLY A 840 -8.39 -8.40 -22.02
N LYS A 841 -9.45 -8.76 -22.74
CA LYS A 841 -10.86 -8.65 -22.26
C LYS A 841 -11.52 -9.96 -21.79
N LYS A 842 -11.00 -11.13 -22.07
CA LYS A 842 -11.58 -12.40 -21.60
C LYS A 842 -10.51 -13.53 -21.64
N GLY A 843 -9.69 -13.63 -20.65
CA GLY A 843 -8.76 -14.75 -20.60
C GLY A 843 -8.32 -15.12 -19.18
N SER A 844 -8.43 -16.36 -18.90
CA SER A 844 -8.04 -17.07 -17.70
C SER A 844 -6.61 -16.76 -17.23
N GLN A 845 -6.43 -16.77 -15.97
CA GLN A 845 -5.40 -16.29 -15.06
C GLN A 845 -4.01 -17.01 -15.13
N ASP A 846 -3.66 -17.72 -16.24
CA ASP A 846 -2.54 -18.69 -16.19
C ASP A 846 -1.49 -18.56 -17.33
N ASP A 847 -1.29 -17.39 -17.95
CA ASP A 847 -0.41 -17.28 -19.11
C ASP A 847 0.78 -16.35 -18.92
N THR A 848 2.00 -16.90 -18.99
CA THR A 848 3.29 -16.19 -19.06
C THR A 848 3.45 -15.40 -20.36
N THR A 849 4.32 -14.36 -20.46
CA THR A 849 4.44 -13.47 -21.66
C THR A 849 4.98 -14.18 -22.89
N THR A 850 5.91 -15.12 -22.72
CA THR A 850 6.34 -16.00 -23.80
C THR A 850 5.16 -16.83 -24.29
N THR A 851 4.30 -17.26 -23.36
CA THR A 851 3.03 -17.90 -23.65
C THR A 851 2.02 -16.94 -24.28
N ALA A 852 2.06 -15.64 -23.94
CA ALA A 852 1.19 -14.62 -24.54
C ALA A 852 1.60 -14.29 -25.97
N LEU A 853 2.90 -14.11 -26.24
CA LEU A 853 3.41 -13.91 -27.60
C LEU A 853 3.19 -15.16 -28.46
N SER A 854 3.52 -16.33 -27.93
CA SER A 854 3.27 -17.59 -28.60
C SER A 854 1.78 -17.82 -28.85
N LYS A 855 0.91 -17.51 -27.90
CA LYS A 855 -0.55 -17.56 -28.09
C LYS A 855 -1.05 -16.52 -29.11
N SER A 856 -0.49 -15.30 -29.08
CA SER A 856 -0.82 -14.29 -30.10
C SER A 856 -0.38 -14.74 -31.49
N LEU A 857 0.81 -15.32 -31.61
CA LEU A 857 1.29 -15.93 -32.85
C LEU A 857 0.42 -17.12 -33.28
N GLU A 858 0.06 -18.01 -32.35
CA GLU A 858 -0.84 -19.16 -32.61
C GLU A 858 -2.22 -18.68 -33.05
N LYS A 859 -2.79 -17.71 -32.37
CA LYS A 859 -4.12 -17.18 -32.66
C LYS A 859 -4.14 -16.43 -33.98
N LEU A 860 -3.13 -15.57 -34.21
CA LEU A 860 -2.98 -14.88 -35.47
C LEU A 860 -2.77 -15.89 -36.63
N TYR A 861 -1.97 -16.93 -36.43
CA TYR A 861 -1.78 -18.02 -37.43
C TYR A 861 -3.08 -18.77 -37.69
N ALA A 862 -3.81 -19.15 -36.64
CA ALA A 862 -5.09 -19.85 -36.79
C ALA A 862 -6.15 -18.98 -37.50
N THR A 863 -6.12 -17.66 -37.31
CA THR A 863 -7.02 -16.72 -37.97
C THR A 863 -6.66 -16.49 -39.42
N MET A 864 -5.38 -16.38 -39.76
CA MET A 864 -4.90 -16.10 -41.14
C MET A 864 -4.76 -17.34 -42.03
N LEU A 865 -4.41 -18.51 -41.47
CA LEU A 865 -4.08 -19.71 -42.24
C LEU A 865 -4.97 -20.90 -41.97
N SER A 866 -5.33 -21.24 -40.84
CA SER A 866 -6.24 -22.23 -40.24
C SER A 866 -5.59 -23.03 -39.11
N LYS A 867 -6.41 -23.54 -38.22
CA LYS A 867 -5.97 -24.39 -37.10
C LYS A 867 -5.32 -25.70 -37.55
N SER A 868 -5.84 -26.31 -38.60
CA SER A 868 -5.28 -27.56 -39.14
C SER A 868 -3.86 -27.38 -39.74
N SER A 869 -3.60 -26.25 -40.38
CA SER A 869 -2.26 -25.88 -40.85
C SER A 869 -1.29 -25.63 -39.70
N PHE A 870 -1.77 -25.02 -38.62
CA PHE A 870 -0.99 -24.82 -37.41
C PHE A 870 -0.58 -26.12 -36.74
N ASP A 871 -1.53 -27.05 -36.56
CA ASP A 871 -1.27 -28.35 -35.95
C ASP A 871 -0.31 -29.21 -36.80
N SER A 872 -0.41 -29.12 -38.12
CA SER A 872 0.52 -29.77 -39.05
C SER A 872 1.93 -29.20 -38.95
N LEU A 873 2.06 -27.86 -38.86
CA LEU A 873 3.35 -27.21 -38.67
C LEU A 873 3.96 -27.60 -37.31
N LYS A 874 3.16 -27.62 -36.24
CA LYS A 874 3.61 -28.00 -34.90
C LYS A 874 4.14 -29.45 -34.86
N ALA A 875 3.49 -30.36 -35.54
CA ALA A 875 3.91 -31.77 -35.63
C ALA A 875 5.30 -31.94 -36.27
N SER A 876 5.67 -31.07 -37.23
CA SER A 876 6.98 -31.14 -37.90
C SER A 876 8.16 -30.67 -37.04
N PHE A 877 7.89 -30.01 -35.89
CA PHE A 877 8.89 -29.53 -34.94
C PHE A 877 8.93 -30.33 -33.62
N ILE A 878 8.29 -31.49 -33.57
CA ILE A 878 8.42 -32.43 -32.46
C ILE A 878 9.71 -33.23 -32.65
N VAL A 879 10.62 -33.17 -31.67
CA VAL A 879 11.89 -33.91 -31.68
C VAL A 879 11.60 -35.42 -31.76
N PRO A 880 12.08 -36.17 -32.76
CA PRO A 880 11.79 -37.59 -32.89
C PRO A 880 12.24 -38.37 -31.66
N LYS A 881 11.42 -39.33 -31.21
CA LYS A 881 11.86 -40.34 -30.24
C LYS A 881 12.87 -41.24 -30.97
N SER A 882 14.16 -41.15 -30.63
CA SER A 882 15.28 -41.84 -31.27
C SER A 882 14.99 -43.34 -31.53
N ALA A 883 15.18 -43.77 -32.78
CA ALA A 883 15.49 -45.14 -33.09
C ALA A 883 17.00 -45.41 -32.83
N PRO A 884 17.44 -46.62 -32.49
CA PRO A 884 18.82 -46.93 -32.14
C PRO A 884 19.79 -46.62 -33.25
N ALA A 885 20.96 -46.09 -32.90
CA ALA A 885 22.02 -45.74 -33.83
C ALA A 885 22.61 -46.99 -34.48
N ASP A 886 22.49 -47.14 -35.80
CA ASP A 886 23.35 -47.98 -36.64
C ASP A 886 24.45 -47.13 -37.27
N PRO A 887 25.66 -47.67 -37.46
CA PRO A 887 26.86 -46.92 -37.85
C PRO A 887 26.80 -46.46 -39.31
N ALA A 888 27.30 -45.25 -39.52
CA ALA A 888 27.32 -44.54 -40.79
C ALA A 888 28.00 -45.29 -41.93
N PRO A 889 27.41 -45.30 -43.11
CA PRO A 889 28.17 -45.58 -44.36
C PRO A 889 28.73 -44.27 -44.94
N SER A 890 29.94 -44.35 -45.41
CA SER A 890 30.75 -43.38 -46.14
C SER A 890 30.02 -42.69 -47.29
N ALA A 891 30.22 -41.35 -47.36
CA ALA A 891 29.66 -40.47 -48.37
C ALA A 891 30.09 -40.79 -49.82
N PRO A 892 29.21 -40.51 -50.80
CA PRO A 892 29.62 -40.14 -52.13
C PRO A 892 29.56 -38.63 -52.35
N ASP A 893 30.64 -38.14 -52.99
CA ASP A 893 30.74 -36.81 -53.53
C ASP A 893 29.60 -36.53 -54.54
N THR A 894 28.75 -35.57 -54.25
CA THR A 894 28.00 -34.86 -55.31
C THR A 894 27.90 -33.38 -54.92
N LYS A 895 28.57 -32.61 -55.77
CA LYS A 895 28.45 -31.14 -55.78
C LYS A 895 27.04 -30.76 -56.25
N ASP A 896 26.22 -30.28 -55.28
CA ASP A 896 25.13 -29.40 -55.61
C ASP A 896 25.02 -28.37 -54.47
N LYS A 897 25.39 -27.13 -54.78
CA LYS A 897 25.30 -25.98 -53.91
C LYS A 897 23.90 -25.40 -54.11
N ASP A 898 23.13 -25.31 -53.03
CA ASP A 898 22.00 -24.44 -52.75
C ASP A 898 20.72 -25.18 -52.28
N GLN A 899 20.87 -26.05 -51.28
CA GLN A 899 19.79 -26.31 -50.33
C GLN A 899 20.35 -26.29 -48.90
N LYS A 900 20.18 -25.20 -48.19
CA LYS A 900 20.39 -25.17 -46.75
C LYS A 900 19.42 -26.14 -46.09
N LEU A 901 19.91 -27.29 -45.67
CA LEU A 901 19.16 -28.14 -44.72
C LEU A 901 18.84 -27.34 -43.45
N PRO A 902 17.59 -27.42 -42.93
CA PRO A 902 17.28 -26.81 -41.66
C PRO A 902 18.18 -27.38 -40.56
N PRO A 903 18.57 -26.56 -39.58
CA PRO A 903 19.37 -26.99 -38.45
C PRO A 903 18.65 -28.11 -37.66
N PRO A 904 19.40 -29.08 -37.09
CA PRO A 904 18.79 -30.17 -36.34
C PRO A 904 17.97 -29.62 -35.14
N LEU A 905 16.79 -30.21 -34.92
CA LEU A 905 15.88 -29.82 -33.85
C LEU A 905 16.54 -30.03 -32.47
N SER A 906 16.45 -29.07 -31.61
CA SER A 906 17.00 -29.08 -30.25
C SER A 906 15.91 -29.37 -29.20
N GLY A 907 16.18 -30.28 -28.24
CA GLY A 907 15.25 -30.57 -27.12
C GLY A 907 15.28 -32.06 -26.70
N LYS A 908 14.47 -32.38 -25.69
CA LYS A 908 14.29 -33.77 -25.23
C LYS A 908 13.47 -34.56 -26.25
N PRO A 909 13.77 -35.82 -26.50
CA PRO A 909 13.01 -36.68 -27.43
C PRO A 909 11.50 -36.69 -27.10
N GLY A 910 10.66 -36.36 -28.08
CA GLY A 910 9.21 -36.24 -27.92
C GLY A 910 8.70 -34.89 -27.43
N SER A 911 9.58 -33.87 -27.19
CA SER A 911 9.19 -32.50 -26.89
C SER A 911 9.16 -31.63 -28.16
N LEU A 912 8.38 -30.57 -28.12
CA LEU A 912 8.37 -29.57 -29.19
C LEU A 912 9.63 -28.70 -29.08
N ASP A 913 10.38 -28.53 -30.20
CA ASP A 913 11.37 -27.45 -30.31
C ASP A 913 10.64 -26.14 -30.51
N ALA A 914 10.28 -25.53 -29.37
CA ALA A 914 9.46 -24.33 -29.34
C ALA A 914 10.15 -23.15 -30.05
N ALA A 915 11.47 -23.01 -29.95
CA ALA A 915 12.22 -21.93 -30.58
C ALA A 915 12.15 -22.00 -32.10
N ALA A 916 12.51 -23.15 -32.66
CA ALA A 916 12.45 -23.35 -34.11
C ALA A 916 11.00 -23.32 -34.64
N PHE A 917 10.06 -23.82 -33.87
CA PHE A 917 8.65 -23.79 -34.22
C PHE A 917 8.09 -22.36 -34.34
N TYR A 918 8.31 -21.52 -33.34
CA TYR A 918 7.77 -20.15 -33.37
C TYR A 918 8.50 -19.26 -34.39
N VAL A 919 9.76 -19.51 -34.69
CA VAL A 919 10.44 -18.88 -35.84
C VAL A 919 9.71 -19.23 -37.14
N ALA A 920 9.41 -20.50 -37.39
CA ALA A 920 8.70 -20.94 -38.58
C ALA A 920 7.25 -20.39 -38.64
N VAL A 921 6.55 -20.32 -37.51
CA VAL A 921 5.23 -19.69 -37.41
C VAL A 921 5.32 -18.20 -37.80
N ARG A 922 6.31 -17.46 -37.28
CA ARG A 922 6.52 -16.07 -37.59
C ARG A 922 6.86 -15.83 -39.07
N GLU A 923 7.75 -16.63 -39.64
CA GLU A 923 8.10 -16.54 -41.06
C GLU A 923 6.88 -16.77 -41.96
N ARG A 924 6.03 -17.74 -41.66
CA ARG A 924 4.79 -17.95 -42.42
C ARG A 924 3.80 -16.80 -42.29
N LEU A 925 3.63 -16.26 -41.08
CA LEU A 925 2.78 -15.10 -40.86
C LEU A 925 3.32 -13.85 -41.57
N LEU A 926 4.65 -13.68 -41.61
CA LEU A 926 5.29 -12.62 -42.38
C LEU A 926 5.05 -12.73 -43.87
N ALA A 927 5.13 -13.96 -44.40
CA ALA A 927 4.87 -14.23 -45.82
C ALA A 927 3.42 -13.90 -46.22
N MET A 928 2.47 -13.99 -45.28
CA MET A 928 1.05 -13.71 -45.51
C MET A 928 0.69 -12.22 -45.41
N GLN A 929 1.63 -11.38 -44.94
CA GLN A 929 1.36 -9.93 -44.89
C GLN A 929 1.34 -9.37 -46.32
N GLU A 930 0.19 -8.86 -46.71
CA GLU A 930 0.03 -8.21 -48.02
C GLU A 930 0.44 -6.73 -47.93
N VAL A 931 1.39 -6.36 -48.78
CA VAL A 931 1.78 -4.94 -49.01
C VAL A 931 1.38 -4.57 -50.42
N LYS A 932 0.46 -3.64 -50.53
CA LYS A 932 -0.03 -3.18 -51.83
C LYS A 932 1.00 -2.28 -52.49
N PRO A 933 1.12 -2.29 -53.86
CA PRO A 933 2.03 -1.37 -54.57
C PRO A 933 1.84 0.12 -54.24
N GLU A 934 0.58 0.50 -53.96
CA GLU A 934 0.24 1.89 -53.61
C GLU A 934 0.89 2.31 -52.29
N GLU A 935 1.12 1.38 -51.35
CA GLU A 935 1.77 1.67 -50.06
C GLU A 935 3.26 2.00 -50.25
N LEU A 936 3.94 1.35 -51.19
CA LEU A 936 5.33 1.64 -51.54
C LEU A 936 5.43 3.02 -52.21
N VAL A 937 4.50 3.32 -53.11
CA VAL A 937 4.40 4.64 -53.78
C VAL A 937 4.12 5.74 -52.76
N GLN A 938 3.24 5.47 -51.77
CA GLN A 938 2.96 6.43 -50.73
C GLN A 938 4.19 6.64 -49.81
N LEU A 939 4.89 5.59 -49.43
CA LEU A 939 6.14 5.68 -48.68
C LEU A 939 7.19 6.57 -49.39
N ALA A 940 7.35 6.38 -50.69
CA ALA A 940 8.26 7.20 -51.50
C ALA A 940 7.82 8.67 -51.56
N ARG A 941 6.51 8.92 -51.64
CA ARG A 941 5.96 10.26 -51.59
C ARG A 941 6.18 10.93 -50.23
N ASP A 942 6.00 10.15 -49.14
CA ASP A 942 6.25 10.66 -47.79
C ASP A 942 7.74 11.01 -47.59
N ARG A 943 8.68 10.23 -48.13
CA ARG A 943 10.12 10.54 -48.15
C ARG A 943 10.40 11.88 -48.85
N ALA A 944 9.84 12.06 -50.06
CA ALA A 944 10.03 13.28 -50.80
C ALA A 944 9.46 14.51 -50.10
N ASN A 945 8.27 14.36 -49.52
CA ASN A 945 7.64 15.43 -48.73
C ASN A 945 8.43 15.75 -47.45
N GLY A 946 8.97 14.73 -46.77
CA GLY A 946 9.86 14.88 -45.62
C GLY A 946 11.11 15.69 -45.97
N ILE A 947 11.78 15.37 -47.10
CA ILE A 947 12.93 16.14 -47.60
C ILE A 947 12.54 17.59 -47.88
N ALA A 948 11.44 17.82 -48.61
CA ALA A 948 10.96 19.18 -48.94
C ALA A 948 10.66 19.98 -47.65
N SER A 949 10.01 19.37 -46.69
CA SER A 949 9.74 20.01 -45.41
C SER A 949 11.01 20.33 -44.65
N ALA A 950 12.00 19.45 -44.62
CA ALA A 950 13.29 19.70 -43.95
C ALA A 950 14.06 20.86 -44.57
N LEU A 951 14.09 20.96 -45.92
CA LEU A 951 14.77 22.03 -46.63
C LEU A 951 14.10 23.39 -46.42
N THR A 952 12.80 23.44 -46.21
CA THR A 952 12.04 24.69 -46.07
C THR A 952 11.77 25.07 -44.60
N ALA A 953 12.06 24.19 -43.66
CA ALA A 953 11.77 24.37 -42.22
C ALA A 953 12.44 25.60 -41.59
N SER A 954 13.63 25.97 -42.06
CA SER A 954 14.36 27.16 -41.58
C SER A 954 13.81 28.49 -42.11
N GLY A 955 12.91 28.48 -43.09
CA GLY A 955 12.42 29.68 -43.78
C GLY A 955 13.44 30.38 -44.68
N THR A 956 14.68 29.85 -44.77
CA THR A 956 15.75 30.41 -45.60
C THR A 956 15.61 30.01 -47.07
N LEU A 957 14.92 28.90 -47.35
CA LEU A 957 14.64 28.46 -48.73
C LEU A 957 13.15 28.59 -49.01
N ASP A 958 12.79 29.31 -50.06
CA ASP A 958 11.39 29.46 -50.48
C ASP A 958 10.85 28.12 -51.03
N SER A 959 9.65 27.73 -50.58
CA SER A 959 8.99 26.49 -50.99
C SER A 959 8.75 26.38 -52.51
N SER A 960 8.62 27.52 -53.23
CA SER A 960 8.48 27.52 -54.68
C SER A 960 9.73 27.03 -55.42
N ARG A 961 10.86 26.99 -54.73
CA ARG A 961 12.16 26.52 -55.25
C ARG A 961 12.40 25.01 -55.03
N VAL A 962 11.47 24.33 -54.34
CA VAL A 962 11.55 22.90 -54.02
C VAL A 962 10.37 22.19 -54.67
N LYS A 963 10.62 21.34 -55.63
CA LYS A 963 9.57 20.64 -56.36
C LYS A 963 9.65 19.12 -56.07
N VAL A 964 8.54 18.57 -55.61
CA VAL A 964 8.43 17.11 -55.46
C VAL A 964 7.90 16.54 -56.77
N THR A 965 8.60 15.55 -57.32
CA THR A 965 8.24 14.84 -58.54
C THR A 965 7.54 13.51 -58.23
N ASP A 966 7.06 12.80 -59.26
CA ASP A 966 6.39 11.55 -59.10
C ASP A 966 7.33 10.48 -58.51
N PRO A 967 6.85 9.65 -57.55
CA PRO A 967 7.63 8.58 -57.00
C PRO A 967 8.07 7.51 -58.00
N ALA A 968 9.30 6.98 -57.84
CA ALA A 968 9.84 5.97 -58.74
C ALA A 968 10.49 4.80 -57.95
N PRO A 969 10.58 3.61 -58.53
CA PRO A 969 11.37 2.52 -57.91
C PRO A 969 12.87 2.81 -58.06
N VAL A 970 13.66 2.30 -57.11
CA VAL A 970 15.12 2.40 -57.16
C VAL A 970 15.68 1.62 -58.35
N LYS A 971 16.40 2.30 -59.23
CA LYS A 971 17.00 1.67 -60.44
C LYS A 971 18.27 0.88 -60.16
N LYS A 972 19.10 1.31 -59.23
CA LYS A 972 20.34 0.63 -58.80
C LYS A 972 20.63 0.98 -57.37
N LYS A 973 20.88 -0.01 -56.51
CA LYS A 973 21.43 0.23 -55.17
C LYS A 973 22.96 0.28 -55.22
N LYS A 974 23.53 1.08 -54.32
CA LYS A 974 24.95 1.07 -54.07
C LYS A 974 25.34 -0.28 -53.48
N ALA A 975 26.37 -0.92 -54.00
CA ALA A 975 26.80 -2.25 -53.54
C ALA A 975 27.13 -2.16 -52.03
N GLY A 976 26.44 -2.96 -51.24
CA GLY A 976 26.59 -3.05 -49.76
C GLY A 976 25.72 -2.05 -48.95
N SER A 977 24.87 -1.22 -49.59
CA SER A 977 23.92 -0.40 -48.86
C SER A 977 22.61 -1.13 -48.57
N SER A 978 22.20 -1.17 -47.32
CA SER A 978 20.89 -1.64 -46.88
C SER A 978 19.80 -0.55 -47.07
N ARG A 979 20.15 0.70 -47.32
CA ARG A 979 19.27 1.86 -47.35
C ARG A 979 18.68 2.07 -48.76
N VAL A 980 17.60 2.88 -48.81
CA VAL A 980 16.85 3.21 -49.99
C VAL A 980 17.06 4.69 -50.30
N PRO A 981 17.76 5.06 -51.36
CA PRO A 981 18.04 6.44 -51.72
C PRO A 981 16.81 7.11 -52.40
N SER A 982 16.51 8.35 -52.04
CA SER A 982 15.74 9.30 -52.84
C SER A 982 16.68 10.26 -53.56
N GLU A 983 16.32 10.70 -54.74
CA GLU A 983 17.19 11.45 -55.62
C GLU A 983 16.86 12.95 -55.60
N LEU A 984 17.92 13.74 -55.58
CA LEU A 984 17.85 15.19 -55.70
C LEU A 984 18.42 15.61 -57.03
N SER A 985 17.74 16.44 -57.75
CA SER A 985 18.24 17.07 -58.98
C SER A 985 18.08 18.57 -58.94
N MET A 986 19.08 19.27 -59.39
CA MET A 986 19.07 20.73 -59.47
C MET A 986 18.86 21.21 -60.88
N ASP A 987 17.96 22.17 -61.05
CA ASP A 987 17.68 22.88 -62.30
C ASP A 987 17.91 24.36 -62.10
N ALA A 988 18.35 25.04 -63.17
CA ALA A 988 18.40 26.47 -63.22
C ALA A 988 17.00 27.04 -63.54
N LYS A 989 16.61 28.07 -62.86
CA LYS A 989 15.33 28.76 -63.10
C LYS A 989 15.21 29.42 -64.38
#